data_7838023c72c499e5c1036829969e499c
#
_entry.id   7838023c72c499e5c1036829969e499c
#
_cell.length_a   1.000
_cell.length_b   1.000
_cell.length_c   1.000
_cell.angle_alpha   90.00
_cell.angle_beta   90.00
_cell.angle_gamma   90.00
#
_symmetry.space_group_name_H-M   'P 1'
#
loop_
_entity.id
_entity.type
_entity.pdbx_description
1 polymer ?
#
loop_
_entity_poly.entity_id
_entity_poly.type
_entity_poly.pdbx_seq_one_letter_code
_entity_poly.pdbx_strand_id
1 'polypeptide(L)'
;MTKIAAPLAAALEAKGYASLTQVQQAVLAPEMAGRDALVSAQTGSGKTVAFGLAIAPEILNGTERLLFADVPLGLAIAPTRELALQVARELEWLYAEAGAVIATCVGGMDYRTEKRALDRGAHIVVGTPGRLRDHIERGSLDLSGLRAAVLDEADEMLDLGFREDLEFILESAPEDRRTLMFSATVPAGIAALAKDFQNDALRIQAGGEAKQHGDIEYRAYSVVSRDKEHAIFNTLRYFESQTAIVFCKTRANVNHLMARMSNRGFQVVALSGELSQQERSHALQSLRDGRAKVCIATDVAARGIDLPGLELVIHADLPSNSETLLHRSGRTGRAGAKGVSALIVPQAEFRKAQRLLQGAKVVAEWGNPPSADDVQAKDDERILTHPTLGPAGEEAPLAQTLIEQFGAESVAAAFVRLWREGRSAPEVLTDVSAPPAAKEPRPRGEFGESVWYTLTVGHTGRAEARWLLPKLCEAGGITKNDIGAIRVQQDRSFVQIAKSAAPRFGDGLTVEDGIDMVRMEGEPSLDRPERPRRDPRPPRGDRPVREERAPRAPREDRAPRAERPAREDRPARPAREKAPYQPKPSRFVEDDDAPRAPRPARTEREPFARRDDAPRDKKPRWKPEDRVQREDAPRPRSTGFKSHGSDDKPRSAGFKSHGAGKPGAKPRAAGFKSHSGEDRPARAGFKAAPRDARDTTKRFTPPKKK
;
A
#
# COMPACT_ATOMS: atom_id res chain seq x y z
N MET A 1 -18.86 -32.38 4.39
CA MET A 1 -17.81 -31.74 3.56
C MET A 1 -17.90 -32.31 2.15
N THR A 2 -17.87 -31.46 1.15
CA THR A 2 -17.71 -31.88 -0.25
C THR A 2 -16.38 -32.65 -0.35
N LYS A 3 -16.37 -33.80 -1.01
CA LYS A 3 -15.17 -34.63 -1.15
C LYS A 3 -14.14 -33.87 -1.98
N ILE A 4 -12.95 -33.63 -1.43
CA ILE A 4 -11.85 -33.04 -2.21
C ILE A 4 -11.45 -34.03 -3.30
N ALA A 5 -11.24 -33.55 -4.53
CA ALA A 5 -10.77 -34.37 -5.64
C ALA A 5 -9.43 -35.05 -5.31
N ALA A 6 -9.28 -36.31 -5.67
CA ALA A 6 -8.12 -37.13 -5.29
C ALA A 6 -6.75 -36.46 -5.61
N PRO A 7 -6.52 -35.88 -6.81
CA PRO A 7 -5.24 -35.24 -7.11
C PRO A 7 -4.95 -34.04 -6.24
N LEU A 8 -5.99 -33.24 -5.88
CA LEU A 8 -5.79 -32.07 -5.00
C LEU A 8 -5.56 -32.50 -3.54
N ALA A 9 -6.21 -33.60 -3.09
CA ALA A 9 -5.97 -34.15 -1.77
C ALA A 9 -4.52 -34.65 -1.62
N ALA A 10 -3.99 -35.34 -2.63
CA ALA A 10 -2.58 -35.75 -2.68
C ALA A 10 -1.62 -34.55 -2.66
N ALA A 11 -1.93 -33.49 -3.38
CA ALA A 11 -1.12 -32.27 -3.38
C ALA A 11 -1.10 -31.58 -1.99
N LEU A 12 -2.24 -31.54 -1.28
CA LEU A 12 -2.32 -31.01 0.08
C LEU A 12 -1.48 -31.84 1.07
N GLU A 13 -1.56 -33.18 0.97
CA GLU A 13 -0.77 -34.09 1.81
C GLU A 13 0.72 -33.91 1.56
N ALA A 14 1.14 -33.85 0.29
CA ALA A 14 2.54 -33.61 -0.09
C ALA A 14 3.08 -32.26 0.43
N LYS A 15 2.21 -31.24 0.57
CA LYS A 15 2.54 -29.94 1.17
C LYS A 15 2.47 -29.92 2.70
N GLY A 16 2.07 -31.00 3.35
CA GLY A 16 2.01 -31.10 4.80
C GLY A 16 0.77 -30.46 5.46
N TYR A 17 -0.32 -30.33 4.73
CA TYR A 17 -1.58 -29.83 5.29
C TYR A 17 -2.21 -30.87 6.21
N ALA A 18 -1.98 -30.76 7.52
CA ALA A 18 -2.58 -31.65 8.52
C ALA A 18 -4.10 -31.41 8.70
N SER A 19 -4.55 -30.18 8.50
CA SER A 19 -5.97 -29.79 8.61
C SER A 19 -6.26 -28.58 7.72
N LEU A 20 -7.52 -28.46 7.32
CA LEU A 20 -7.99 -27.30 6.56
C LEU A 20 -8.29 -26.11 7.48
N THR A 21 -7.99 -24.91 7.01
CA THR A 21 -8.35 -23.67 7.70
C THR A 21 -9.86 -23.45 7.70
N GLN A 22 -10.36 -22.56 8.58
CA GLN A 22 -11.80 -22.25 8.65
C GLN A 22 -12.39 -21.82 7.30
N VAL A 23 -11.65 -20.99 6.55
CA VAL A 23 -12.10 -20.53 5.22
C VAL A 23 -12.15 -21.67 4.22
N GLN A 24 -11.16 -22.57 4.24
CA GLN A 24 -11.14 -23.76 3.39
C GLN A 24 -12.28 -24.73 3.70
N GLN A 25 -12.60 -24.92 4.98
CA GLN A 25 -13.74 -25.73 5.41
C GLN A 25 -15.06 -25.11 5.00
N ALA A 26 -15.22 -23.79 5.14
CA ALA A 26 -16.44 -23.09 4.82
C ALA A 26 -16.78 -23.13 3.33
N VAL A 27 -15.78 -23.00 2.43
CA VAL A 27 -16.02 -23.07 0.98
C VAL A 27 -16.25 -24.49 0.46
N LEU A 28 -15.90 -25.52 1.26
CA LEU A 28 -16.14 -26.92 0.98
C LEU A 28 -17.39 -27.47 1.67
N ALA A 29 -18.18 -26.60 2.30
CA ALA A 29 -19.46 -27.02 2.88
C ALA A 29 -20.42 -27.50 1.79
N PRO A 30 -21.28 -28.52 2.05
CA PRO A 30 -22.15 -29.09 1.04
C PRO A 30 -23.08 -28.07 0.37
N GLU A 31 -23.54 -27.08 1.11
CA GLU A 31 -24.40 -26.00 0.63
C GLU A 31 -23.71 -25.07 -0.40
N MET A 32 -22.38 -25.15 -0.49
CA MET A 32 -21.57 -24.37 -1.41
C MET A 32 -21.36 -25.01 -2.77
N ALA A 33 -21.71 -26.30 -2.92
CA ALA A 33 -21.49 -27.03 -4.16
C ALA A 33 -22.22 -26.38 -5.34
N GLY A 34 -21.47 -25.96 -6.36
CA GLY A 34 -22.01 -25.34 -7.59
C GLY A 34 -22.60 -23.93 -7.41
N ARG A 35 -22.62 -23.36 -6.20
CA ARG A 35 -23.18 -22.03 -5.95
C ARG A 35 -22.10 -20.95 -5.96
N ASP A 36 -22.51 -19.76 -6.33
CA ASP A 36 -21.71 -18.56 -6.19
C ASP A 36 -21.50 -18.19 -4.71
N ALA A 37 -20.42 -17.50 -4.40
CA ALA A 37 -20.18 -17.06 -3.05
C ALA A 37 -19.45 -15.71 -2.95
N LEU A 38 -19.86 -14.94 -1.96
CA LEU A 38 -19.13 -13.79 -1.45
C LEU A 38 -18.53 -14.17 -0.09
N VAL A 39 -17.21 -14.39 -0.08
CA VAL A 39 -16.46 -14.86 1.07
C VAL A 39 -15.71 -13.70 1.71
N SER A 40 -16.09 -13.35 2.93
CA SER A 40 -15.34 -12.40 3.74
C SER A 40 -14.29 -13.15 4.56
N ALA A 41 -13.02 -12.95 4.22
CA ALA A 41 -11.89 -13.60 4.88
C ALA A 41 -10.62 -12.74 4.83
N GLN A 42 -9.84 -12.79 5.91
CA GLN A 42 -8.63 -12.00 6.08
C GLN A 42 -7.48 -12.48 5.18
N THR A 43 -6.51 -11.59 4.94
CA THR A 43 -5.25 -11.94 4.30
C THR A 43 -4.50 -12.95 5.19
N GLY A 44 -3.90 -13.98 4.57
CA GLY A 44 -3.19 -15.04 5.31
C GLY A 44 -4.07 -16.16 5.88
N SER A 45 -5.39 -16.15 5.67
CA SER A 45 -6.30 -17.22 6.11
C SER A 45 -6.30 -18.48 5.22
N GLY A 46 -5.47 -18.51 4.16
CA GLY A 46 -5.43 -19.61 3.20
C GLY A 46 -6.49 -19.52 2.09
N LYS A 47 -6.91 -18.30 1.71
CA LYS A 47 -7.92 -18.03 0.67
C LYS A 47 -7.59 -18.67 -0.68
N THR A 48 -6.33 -18.57 -1.11
CA THR A 48 -5.92 -19.08 -2.43
C THR A 48 -6.16 -20.57 -2.57
N VAL A 49 -5.76 -21.35 -1.58
CA VAL A 49 -6.06 -22.78 -1.54
C VAL A 49 -7.57 -23.02 -1.41
N ALA A 50 -8.27 -22.20 -0.62
CA ALA A 50 -9.71 -22.31 -0.44
C ALA A 50 -10.47 -22.20 -1.78
N PHE A 51 -10.21 -21.14 -2.55
CA PHE A 51 -10.90 -21.01 -3.84
C PHE A 51 -10.39 -22.03 -4.88
N GLY A 52 -9.10 -22.39 -4.85
CA GLY A 52 -8.58 -23.47 -5.70
C GLY A 52 -9.31 -24.79 -5.46
N LEU A 53 -9.59 -25.14 -4.21
CA LEU A 53 -10.39 -26.32 -3.86
C LEU A 53 -11.87 -26.15 -4.24
N ALA A 54 -12.44 -24.96 -4.06
CA ALA A 54 -13.84 -24.69 -4.33
C ALA A 54 -14.20 -24.79 -5.82
N ILE A 55 -13.31 -24.33 -6.74
CA ILE A 55 -13.54 -24.39 -8.18
C ILE A 55 -13.13 -25.74 -8.81
N ALA A 56 -12.51 -26.64 -8.07
CA ALA A 56 -12.04 -27.90 -8.59
C ALA A 56 -13.12 -28.78 -9.24
N PRO A 57 -14.37 -28.87 -8.71
CA PRO A 57 -15.43 -29.63 -9.36
C PRO A 57 -15.73 -29.14 -10.78
N GLU A 58 -15.78 -27.83 -11.01
CA GLU A 58 -16.07 -27.20 -12.29
C GLU A 58 -14.90 -27.38 -13.28
N ILE A 59 -13.67 -27.26 -12.79
CA ILE A 59 -12.45 -27.42 -13.62
C ILE A 59 -12.24 -28.88 -14.02
N LEU A 60 -12.32 -29.81 -13.07
CA LEU A 60 -12.07 -31.22 -13.29
C LEU A 60 -13.25 -31.94 -13.95
N ASN A 61 -14.48 -31.48 -13.73
CA ASN A 61 -15.71 -32.04 -14.30
C ASN A 61 -15.78 -33.58 -14.17
N GLY A 62 -15.45 -34.11 -12.99
CA GLY A 62 -15.46 -35.54 -12.70
C GLY A 62 -14.24 -36.33 -13.18
N THR A 63 -13.27 -35.69 -13.80
CA THR A 63 -12.01 -36.33 -14.19
C THR A 63 -10.94 -36.12 -13.13
N GLU A 64 -10.01 -37.06 -12.98
CA GLU A 64 -8.87 -36.89 -12.09
C GLU A 64 -7.69 -36.20 -12.78
N ARG A 65 -7.66 -36.17 -14.10
CA ARG A 65 -6.58 -35.56 -14.88
C ARG A 65 -7.09 -34.75 -16.04
N LEU A 66 -6.56 -33.55 -16.17
CA LEU A 66 -6.81 -32.64 -17.28
C LEU A 66 -5.83 -32.97 -18.44
N LEU A 67 -6.34 -32.98 -19.67
CA LEU A 67 -5.55 -33.33 -20.86
C LEU A 67 -5.08 -32.07 -21.59
N PHE A 68 -5.99 -31.42 -22.29
CA PHE A 68 -5.74 -30.22 -23.08
C PHE A 68 -6.95 -29.31 -22.99
N ALA A 69 -6.73 -28.00 -22.97
CA ALA A 69 -7.81 -27.02 -23.04
C ALA A 69 -7.47 -25.97 -24.10
N ASP A 70 -8.34 -25.85 -25.11
CA ASP A 70 -8.24 -24.82 -26.14
C ASP A 70 -8.51 -23.43 -25.54
N VAL A 71 -9.44 -23.36 -24.59
CA VAL A 71 -9.84 -22.15 -23.86
C VAL A 71 -9.79 -22.41 -22.36
N PRO A 72 -9.56 -21.38 -21.53
CA PRO A 72 -9.50 -21.53 -20.08
C PRO A 72 -10.83 -21.97 -19.49
N LEU A 73 -10.76 -22.89 -18.54
CA LEU A 73 -11.89 -23.37 -17.73
C LEU A 73 -12.05 -22.54 -16.44
N GLY A 74 -10.96 -21.97 -15.95
CA GLY A 74 -10.91 -21.15 -14.74
C GLY A 74 -10.19 -19.83 -14.94
N LEU A 75 -10.69 -18.78 -14.29
CA LEU A 75 -10.09 -17.45 -14.27
C LEU A 75 -9.93 -16.99 -12.82
N ALA A 76 -8.73 -16.57 -12.44
CA ALA A 76 -8.48 -15.91 -11.16
C ALA A 76 -7.98 -14.48 -11.39
N ILE A 77 -8.66 -13.50 -10.80
CA ILE A 77 -8.38 -12.08 -10.96
C ILE A 77 -7.86 -11.55 -9.63
N ALA A 78 -6.70 -10.87 -9.66
CA ALA A 78 -6.07 -10.27 -8.49
C ALA A 78 -5.68 -8.80 -8.75
N PRO A 79 -5.73 -7.91 -7.72
CA PRO A 79 -5.49 -6.47 -7.89
C PRO A 79 -4.08 -6.10 -8.32
N THR A 80 -3.10 -6.92 -7.97
CA THR A 80 -1.69 -6.62 -8.19
C THR A 80 -0.95 -7.77 -8.87
N ARG A 81 0.14 -7.44 -9.56
CA ARG A 81 1.00 -8.40 -10.25
C ARG A 81 1.57 -9.46 -9.31
N GLU A 82 2.01 -9.01 -8.13
CA GLU A 82 2.64 -9.86 -7.14
C GLU A 82 1.64 -10.87 -6.58
N LEU A 83 0.41 -10.42 -6.28
CA LEU A 83 -0.64 -11.33 -5.83
C LEU A 83 -1.06 -12.30 -6.94
N ALA A 84 -1.22 -11.82 -8.17
CA ALA A 84 -1.52 -12.70 -9.31
C ALA A 84 -0.46 -13.78 -9.50
N LEU A 85 0.83 -13.42 -9.43
CA LEU A 85 1.93 -14.37 -9.52
C LEU A 85 2.02 -15.30 -8.28
N GLN A 86 1.59 -14.85 -7.12
CA GLN A 86 1.48 -15.68 -5.93
C GLN A 86 0.33 -16.68 -6.09
N VAL A 87 -0.85 -16.22 -6.49
CA VAL A 87 -2.01 -17.06 -6.78
C VAL A 87 -1.67 -18.12 -7.83
N ALA A 88 -0.98 -17.74 -8.92
CA ALA A 88 -0.57 -18.70 -9.95
C ALA A 88 0.30 -19.80 -9.36
N ARG A 89 1.33 -19.47 -8.58
CA ARG A 89 2.22 -20.47 -7.94
C ARG A 89 1.47 -21.39 -6.97
N GLU A 90 0.50 -20.84 -6.23
CA GLU A 90 -0.33 -21.64 -5.33
C GLU A 90 -1.23 -22.63 -6.10
N LEU A 91 -1.81 -22.19 -7.22
CA LEU A 91 -2.61 -23.05 -8.09
C LEU A 91 -1.74 -24.05 -8.84
N GLU A 92 -0.53 -23.68 -9.26
CA GLU A 92 0.43 -24.59 -9.95
C GLU A 92 0.70 -25.84 -9.11
N TRP A 93 1.09 -25.67 -7.83
CA TRP A 93 1.35 -26.86 -7.00
C TRP A 93 0.07 -27.60 -6.62
N LEU A 94 -1.04 -26.89 -6.37
CA LEU A 94 -2.31 -27.50 -5.96
C LEU A 94 -2.90 -28.40 -7.06
N TYR A 95 -2.75 -27.99 -8.32
CA TYR A 95 -3.28 -28.69 -9.49
C TYR A 95 -2.21 -29.51 -10.26
N ALA A 96 -0.99 -29.61 -9.72
CA ALA A 96 0.12 -30.32 -10.40
C ALA A 96 -0.24 -31.77 -10.71
N GLU A 97 -0.78 -32.50 -9.73
CA GLU A 97 -1.17 -33.91 -9.90
C GLU A 97 -2.37 -34.07 -10.85
N ALA A 98 -3.23 -33.05 -10.95
CA ALA A 98 -4.32 -33.01 -11.92
C ALA A 98 -3.83 -32.68 -13.35
N GLY A 99 -2.58 -32.29 -13.53
CA GLY A 99 -1.99 -31.94 -14.83
C GLY A 99 -2.50 -30.63 -15.41
N ALA A 100 -2.96 -29.69 -14.58
CA ALA A 100 -3.43 -28.40 -15.06
C ALA A 100 -2.27 -27.53 -15.57
N VAL A 101 -2.49 -26.82 -16.67
CA VAL A 101 -1.62 -25.76 -17.18
C VAL A 101 -2.14 -24.43 -16.71
N ILE A 102 -1.31 -23.66 -16.00
CA ILE A 102 -1.64 -22.33 -15.49
C ILE A 102 -0.93 -21.29 -16.37
N ALA A 103 -1.66 -20.30 -16.88
CA ALA A 103 -1.10 -19.16 -17.58
C ALA A 103 -1.29 -17.88 -16.78
N THR A 104 -0.34 -16.95 -16.89
CA THR A 104 -0.42 -15.65 -16.20
C THR A 104 -0.53 -14.50 -17.20
N CYS A 105 -1.44 -13.54 -16.90
CA CYS A 105 -1.65 -12.31 -17.66
C CYS A 105 -1.51 -11.10 -16.72
N VAL A 106 -0.28 -10.60 -16.56
CA VAL A 106 0.02 -9.53 -15.60
C VAL A 106 0.68 -8.34 -16.27
N GLY A 107 0.20 -7.13 -15.98
CA GLY A 107 0.72 -5.92 -16.58
C GLY A 107 2.24 -5.75 -16.37
N GLY A 108 2.95 -5.21 -17.35
CA GLY A 108 4.41 -5.00 -17.29
C GLY A 108 5.27 -6.21 -17.60
N MET A 109 4.67 -7.37 -17.88
CA MET A 109 5.30 -8.51 -18.49
C MET A 109 5.22 -8.41 -20.03
N ASP A 110 6.05 -9.19 -20.73
CA ASP A 110 6.04 -9.19 -22.19
C ASP A 110 4.76 -9.83 -22.74
N TYR A 111 3.95 -9.04 -23.43
CA TYR A 111 2.69 -9.45 -24.04
C TYR A 111 2.84 -10.67 -24.95
N ARG A 112 3.93 -10.72 -25.73
CA ARG A 112 4.17 -11.81 -26.69
C ARG A 112 4.41 -13.15 -25.98
N THR A 113 5.05 -13.10 -24.83
CA THR A 113 5.30 -14.29 -24.01
C THR A 113 4.00 -14.81 -23.40
N GLU A 114 3.16 -13.91 -22.86
CA GLU A 114 1.83 -14.25 -22.34
C GLU A 114 0.93 -14.80 -23.45
N LYS A 115 0.85 -14.13 -24.60
CA LYS A 115 0.10 -14.63 -25.76
C LYS A 115 0.54 -16.04 -26.18
N ARG A 116 1.85 -16.30 -26.27
CA ARG A 116 2.34 -17.65 -26.61
C ARG A 116 1.98 -18.69 -25.54
N ALA A 117 1.86 -18.30 -24.27
CA ALA A 117 1.38 -19.20 -23.21
C ALA A 117 -0.09 -19.52 -23.39
N LEU A 118 -0.92 -18.53 -23.70
CA LEU A 118 -2.34 -18.71 -24.01
C LEU A 118 -2.55 -19.53 -25.30
N ASP A 119 -1.81 -19.22 -26.38
CA ASP A 119 -1.89 -19.96 -27.65
C ASP A 119 -1.51 -21.46 -27.51
N ARG A 120 -0.75 -21.86 -26.49
CA ARG A 120 -0.41 -23.26 -26.17
C ARG A 120 -1.52 -23.96 -25.39
N GLY A 121 -2.53 -23.23 -24.98
CA GLY A 121 -3.62 -23.71 -24.13
C GLY A 121 -3.31 -23.62 -22.64
N ALA A 122 -4.29 -23.19 -21.86
CA ALA A 122 -4.23 -23.11 -20.43
C ALA A 122 -5.58 -23.51 -19.81
N HIS A 123 -5.56 -24.28 -18.72
CA HIS A 123 -6.76 -24.67 -17.99
C HIS A 123 -7.24 -23.56 -17.04
N ILE A 124 -6.29 -22.85 -16.42
CA ILE A 124 -6.58 -21.74 -15.54
C ILE A 124 -5.71 -20.54 -15.93
N VAL A 125 -6.32 -19.38 -16.06
CA VAL A 125 -5.63 -18.11 -16.28
C VAL A 125 -5.68 -17.30 -15.01
N VAL A 126 -4.55 -16.72 -14.62
CA VAL A 126 -4.43 -15.82 -13.47
C VAL A 126 -3.94 -14.48 -13.97
N GLY A 127 -4.64 -13.39 -13.62
CA GLY A 127 -4.21 -12.09 -14.12
C GLY A 127 -4.67 -10.88 -13.33
N THR A 128 -4.20 -9.71 -13.78
CA THR A 128 -4.65 -8.41 -13.28
C THR A 128 -5.70 -7.81 -14.21
N PRO A 129 -6.71 -7.07 -13.69
CA PRO A 129 -7.87 -6.63 -14.47
C PRO A 129 -7.51 -6.00 -15.81
N GLY A 130 -6.75 -4.92 -15.83
CA GLY A 130 -6.42 -4.21 -17.08
C GLY A 130 -5.61 -5.04 -18.09
N ARG A 131 -4.80 -6.05 -17.63
CA ARG A 131 -4.08 -6.93 -18.57
C ARG A 131 -4.95 -8.03 -19.12
N LEU A 132 -5.87 -8.57 -18.33
CA LEU A 132 -6.87 -9.52 -18.82
C LEU A 132 -7.74 -8.86 -19.87
N ARG A 133 -8.23 -7.66 -19.61
CA ARG A 133 -8.99 -6.86 -20.57
C ARG A 133 -8.20 -6.64 -21.89
N ASP A 134 -6.93 -6.24 -21.83
CA ASP A 134 -6.06 -6.06 -23.02
C ASP A 134 -5.95 -7.36 -23.86
N HIS A 135 -5.86 -8.54 -23.21
CA HIS A 135 -5.84 -9.82 -23.91
C HIS A 135 -7.20 -10.20 -24.51
N ILE A 136 -8.30 -9.92 -23.84
CA ILE A 136 -9.67 -10.16 -24.36
C ILE A 136 -9.96 -9.24 -25.54
N GLU A 137 -9.73 -7.93 -25.41
CA GLU A 137 -9.95 -6.94 -26.48
C GLU A 137 -9.12 -7.27 -27.73
N ARG A 138 -7.92 -7.83 -27.58
CA ARG A 138 -7.06 -8.28 -28.70
C ARG A 138 -7.36 -9.67 -29.23
N GLY A 139 -8.35 -10.36 -28.66
CA GLY A 139 -8.73 -11.71 -29.06
C GLY A 139 -7.65 -12.78 -28.79
N SER A 140 -6.74 -12.54 -27.84
CA SER A 140 -5.73 -13.51 -27.42
C SER A 140 -6.11 -14.29 -26.16
N LEU A 141 -7.20 -13.91 -25.49
CA LEU A 141 -7.82 -14.63 -24.40
C LEU A 141 -9.31 -14.77 -24.72
N ASP A 142 -9.73 -15.99 -24.97
CA ASP A 142 -11.12 -16.37 -25.19
C ASP A 142 -11.68 -16.98 -23.90
N LEU A 143 -12.74 -16.39 -23.37
CA LEU A 143 -13.40 -16.84 -22.14
C LEU A 143 -14.67 -17.67 -22.40
N SER A 144 -14.98 -18.03 -23.65
CA SER A 144 -16.22 -18.73 -24.03
C SER A 144 -16.42 -20.09 -23.34
N GLY A 145 -15.33 -20.74 -22.91
CA GLY A 145 -15.37 -22.01 -22.17
C GLY A 145 -15.22 -21.89 -20.67
N LEU A 146 -15.29 -20.66 -20.13
CA LEU A 146 -15.05 -20.42 -18.70
C LEU A 146 -16.15 -21.00 -17.83
N ARG A 147 -15.77 -21.86 -16.86
CA ARG A 147 -16.68 -22.51 -15.92
C ARG A 147 -16.65 -21.88 -14.53
N ALA A 148 -15.52 -21.31 -14.15
CA ALA A 148 -15.36 -20.66 -12.84
C ALA A 148 -14.52 -19.38 -12.93
N ALA A 149 -15.00 -18.32 -12.26
CA ALA A 149 -14.30 -17.06 -12.07
C ALA A 149 -14.09 -16.80 -10.58
N VAL A 150 -12.88 -16.36 -10.21
CA VAL A 150 -12.52 -15.98 -8.84
C VAL A 150 -11.98 -14.57 -8.84
N LEU A 151 -12.50 -13.71 -7.96
CA LEU A 151 -11.99 -12.40 -7.66
C LEU A 151 -11.34 -12.45 -6.27
N ASP A 152 -10.01 -12.33 -6.20
CA ASP A 152 -9.30 -12.25 -4.91
C ASP A 152 -8.97 -10.81 -4.56
N GLU A 153 -9.15 -10.43 -3.29
CA GLU A 153 -9.06 -9.04 -2.80
C GLU A 153 -9.94 -8.08 -3.63
N ALA A 154 -11.23 -8.43 -3.81
CA ALA A 154 -12.14 -7.67 -4.67
C ALA A 154 -12.33 -6.21 -4.22
N ASP A 155 -12.35 -5.93 -2.90
CA ASP A 155 -12.38 -4.59 -2.32
C ASP A 155 -11.17 -3.75 -2.76
N GLU A 156 -9.99 -4.33 -2.78
CA GLU A 156 -8.76 -3.69 -3.26
C GLU A 156 -8.85 -3.34 -4.76
N MET A 157 -9.47 -4.21 -5.59
CA MET A 157 -9.64 -3.93 -7.01
C MET A 157 -10.54 -2.72 -7.25
N LEU A 158 -11.63 -2.59 -6.48
CA LEU A 158 -12.51 -1.41 -6.57
C LEU A 158 -11.83 -0.13 -6.07
N ASP A 159 -11.05 -0.22 -4.99
CA ASP A 159 -10.26 0.90 -4.46
C ASP A 159 -9.20 1.41 -5.46
N LEU A 160 -8.67 0.52 -6.30
CA LEU A 160 -7.74 0.85 -7.37
C LEU A 160 -8.42 1.37 -8.64
N GLY A 161 -9.75 1.35 -8.69
CA GLY A 161 -10.54 1.86 -9.82
C GLY A 161 -10.75 0.88 -10.96
N PHE A 162 -10.54 -0.43 -10.75
CA PHE A 162 -10.70 -1.47 -11.79
C PHE A 162 -12.14 -1.92 -12.01
N ARG A 163 -13.14 -1.15 -11.54
CA ARG A 163 -14.55 -1.55 -11.68
C ARG A 163 -14.94 -1.83 -13.12
N GLU A 164 -14.64 -0.91 -14.04
CA GLU A 164 -14.98 -1.05 -15.46
C GLU A 164 -14.27 -2.23 -16.13
N ASP A 165 -13.01 -2.49 -15.73
CA ASP A 165 -12.28 -3.65 -16.25
C ASP A 165 -12.89 -4.96 -15.77
N LEU A 166 -13.31 -5.03 -14.50
CA LEU A 166 -13.96 -6.21 -13.92
C LEU A 166 -15.33 -6.47 -14.57
N GLU A 167 -16.15 -5.44 -14.74
CA GLU A 167 -17.44 -5.53 -15.43
C GLU A 167 -17.22 -6.07 -16.86
N PHE A 168 -16.32 -5.50 -17.63
CA PHE A 168 -15.99 -5.94 -18.98
C PHE A 168 -15.53 -7.41 -19.05
N ILE A 169 -14.63 -7.84 -18.14
CA ILE A 169 -14.13 -9.23 -18.10
C ILE A 169 -15.28 -10.20 -17.78
N LEU A 170 -16.10 -9.87 -16.79
CA LEU A 170 -17.21 -10.73 -16.37
C LEU A 170 -18.33 -10.78 -17.41
N GLU A 171 -18.61 -9.69 -18.13
CA GLU A 171 -19.54 -9.65 -19.26
C GLU A 171 -19.04 -10.47 -20.47
N SER A 172 -17.71 -10.57 -20.64
CA SER A 172 -17.10 -11.37 -21.73
C SER A 172 -17.11 -12.87 -21.48
N ALA A 173 -17.54 -13.34 -20.32
CA ALA A 173 -17.56 -14.74 -19.92
C ALA A 173 -19.00 -15.29 -19.87
N PRO A 174 -19.23 -16.62 -20.00
CA PRO A 174 -20.56 -17.24 -19.93
C PRO A 174 -21.33 -16.86 -18.65
N GLU A 175 -22.63 -16.67 -18.73
CA GLU A 175 -23.49 -16.32 -17.60
C GLU A 175 -23.66 -17.47 -16.58
N ASP A 176 -23.58 -18.71 -17.04
CA ASP A 176 -23.71 -19.94 -16.23
C ASP A 176 -22.42 -20.33 -15.49
N ARG A 177 -21.34 -19.54 -15.63
CA ARG A 177 -20.12 -19.75 -14.86
C ARG A 177 -20.38 -19.61 -13.36
N ARG A 178 -19.63 -20.34 -12.55
CA ARG A 178 -19.56 -20.13 -11.11
C ARG A 178 -18.66 -18.95 -10.76
N THR A 179 -19.16 -17.99 -9.98
CA THR A 179 -18.40 -16.78 -9.59
C THR A 179 -18.18 -16.73 -8.10
N LEU A 180 -16.91 -16.75 -7.68
CA LEU A 180 -16.47 -16.63 -6.28
C LEU A 180 -15.78 -15.29 -6.05
N MET A 181 -16.25 -14.51 -5.08
CA MET A 181 -15.63 -13.25 -4.68
C MET A 181 -15.05 -13.35 -3.28
N PHE A 182 -13.75 -13.11 -3.15
CA PHE A 182 -13.04 -13.06 -1.87
C PHE A 182 -12.65 -11.62 -1.56
N SER A 183 -13.02 -11.17 -0.38
CA SER A 183 -12.78 -9.79 0.05
C SER A 183 -12.53 -9.73 1.55
N ALA A 184 -11.70 -8.81 2.01
CA ALA A 184 -11.52 -8.58 3.44
C ALA A 184 -12.73 -7.82 4.02
N THR A 185 -13.31 -6.92 3.21
CA THR A 185 -14.46 -6.09 3.56
C THR A 185 -15.56 -6.19 2.49
N VAL A 186 -16.80 -5.85 2.85
CA VAL A 186 -17.92 -5.86 1.90
C VAL A 186 -18.56 -4.46 1.85
N PRO A 187 -17.87 -3.47 1.25
CA PRO A 187 -18.45 -2.16 1.00
C PRO A 187 -19.59 -2.23 -0.03
N ALA A 188 -20.36 -1.14 -0.12
CA ALA A 188 -21.51 -1.07 -1.03
C ALA A 188 -21.14 -1.39 -2.51
N GLY A 189 -19.94 -1.03 -2.95
CA GLY A 189 -19.44 -1.34 -4.28
C GLY A 189 -19.28 -2.83 -4.54
N ILE A 190 -18.75 -3.59 -3.58
CA ILE A 190 -18.64 -5.06 -3.67
C ILE A 190 -20.00 -5.72 -3.63
N ALA A 191 -20.91 -5.23 -2.76
CA ALA A 191 -22.27 -5.76 -2.71
C ALA A 191 -23.03 -5.52 -4.03
N ALA A 192 -22.79 -4.40 -4.72
CA ALA A 192 -23.34 -4.12 -6.03
C ALA A 192 -22.76 -5.06 -7.10
N LEU A 193 -21.42 -5.19 -7.18
CA LEU A 193 -20.75 -6.09 -8.12
C LEU A 193 -21.19 -7.54 -7.93
N ALA A 194 -21.34 -8.00 -6.68
CA ALA A 194 -21.85 -9.33 -6.38
C ALA A 194 -23.30 -9.50 -6.85
N LYS A 195 -24.14 -8.48 -6.71
CA LYS A 195 -25.51 -8.52 -7.19
C LYS A 195 -25.62 -8.58 -8.72
N ASP A 196 -24.70 -7.90 -9.41
CA ASP A 196 -24.72 -7.78 -10.87
C ASP A 196 -24.13 -9.04 -11.55
N PHE A 197 -23.15 -9.72 -10.92
CA PHE A 197 -22.38 -10.81 -11.54
C PHE A 197 -22.39 -12.14 -10.79
N GLN A 198 -23.18 -12.29 -9.73
CA GLN A 198 -23.35 -13.56 -9.02
C GLN A 198 -24.83 -13.97 -9.00
N ASN A 199 -25.07 -15.28 -9.11
CA ASN A 199 -26.38 -15.88 -9.08
C ASN A 199 -26.62 -16.58 -7.73
N ASP A 200 -27.63 -16.16 -6.96
CA ASP A 200 -27.99 -16.72 -5.64
C ASP A 200 -26.78 -16.99 -4.73
N ALA A 201 -25.90 -16.01 -4.64
CA ALA A 201 -24.62 -16.13 -3.95
C ALA A 201 -24.78 -16.31 -2.44
N LEU A 202 -24.09 -17.28 -1.87
CA LEU A 202 -23.94 -17.44 -0.43
C LEU A 202 -22.96 -16.42 0.14
N ARG A 203 -23.35 -15.81 1.26
CA ARG A 203 -22.45 -14.94 2.01
C ARG A 203 -21.79 -15.73 3.14
N ILE A 204 -20.47 -15.86 3.07
CA ILE A 204 -19.66 -16.58 4.05
C ILE A 204 -18.80 -15.57 4.81
N GLN A 205 -18.89 -15.61 6.13
CA GLN A 205 -17.97 -14.93 7.01
C GLN A 205 -17.05 -15.97 7.67
N ALA A 206 -15.88 -16.16 7.12
CA ALA A 206 -14.88 -17.08 7.64
C ALA A 206 -13.91 -16.33 8.55
N GLY A 207 -14.12 -16.43 9.84
CA GLY A 207 -13.33 -15.79 10.91
C GLY A 207 -14.23 -14.97 11.83
N GLY A 208 -14.28 -15.33 13.13
CA GLY A 208 -15.00 -14.58 14.14
C GLY A 208 -14.42 -13.18 14.32
N GLU A 209 -15.27 -12.19 14.56
CA GLU A 209 -14.89 -10.77 14.76
C GLU A 209 -13.87 -10.55 15.91
N ALA A 210 -13.69 -11.53 16.78
CA ALA A 210 -12.95 -11.37 18.04
C ALA A 210 -11.44 -11.69 17.98
N LYS A 211 -10.91 -12.24 16.88
CA LYS A 211 -9.48 -12.61 16.77
C LYS A 211 -8.73 -11.92 15.63
N GLN A 212 -9.23 -10.76 15.18
CA GLN A 212 -8.49 -9.98 14.20
C GLN A 212 -7.17 -9.50 14.80
N HIS A 213 -6.06 -9.95 14.20
CA HIS A 213 -4.71 -9.53 14.59
C HIS A 213 -4.28 -9.86 16.03
N GLY A 214 -4.76 -10.97 16.60
CA GLY A 214 -4.33 -11.44 17.95
C GLY A 214 -2.82 -11.66 18.05
N ASP A 215 -2.14 -11.90 16.93
CA ASP A 215 -0.70 -12.09 16.85
C ASP A 215 0.05 -10.78 16.55
N ILE A 216 -0.65 -9.64 16.44
CA ILE A 216 -0.03 -8.34 16.17
C ILE A 216 -0.15 -7.42 17.38
N GLU A 217 1.00 -6.99 17.88
CA GLU A 217 1.11 -5.97 18.91
C GLU A 217 1.07 -4.58 18.25
N TYR A 218 0.09 -3.75 18.66
CA TYR A 218 -0.02 -2.39 18.17
C TYR A 218 0.62 -1.39 19.12
N ARG A 219 1.53 -0.58 18.62
CA ARG A 219 2.17 0.53 19.34
C ARG A 219 1.92 1.85 18.66
N ALA A 220 1.62 2.89 19.44
CA ALA A 220 1.40 4.24 18.95
C ALA A 220 2.38 5.21 19.62
N TYR A 221 3.38 5.64 18.89
CA TYR A 221 4.45 6.49 19.38
C TYR A 221 4.16 7.97 19.13
N SER A 222 3.97 8.73 20.21
CA SER A 222 3.79 10.19 20.14
C SER A 222 5.12 10.88 19.86
N VAL A 223 5.19 11.71 18.81
CA VAL A 223 6.42 12.38 18.39
C VAL A 223 6.19 13.85 18.09
N VAL A 224 7.24 14.67 18.25
CA VAL A 224 7.28 15.99 17.64
C VAL A 224 7.52 15.84 16.14
N SER A 225 6.87 16.65 15.31
CA SER A 225 6.91 16.50 13.84
C SER A 225 8.33 16.47 13.25
N ARG A 226 9.27 17.21 13.86
CA ARG A 226 10.69 17.24 13.42
C ARG A 226 11.43 15.93 13.71
N ASP A 227 11.04 15.19 14.75
CA ASP A 227 11.72 13.98 15.23
C ASP A 227 11.12 12.70 14.63
N LYS A 228 10.18 12.84 13.70
CA LYS A 228 9.47 11.73 13.06
C LYS A 228 10.41 10.69 12.44
N GLU A 229 11.43 11.13 11.69
CA GLU A 229 12.40 10.24 11.05
C GLU A 229 13.32 9.60 12.09
N HIS A 230 13.77 10.36 13.08
CA HIS A 230 14.62 9.87 14.17
C HIS A 230 13.90 8.78 14.98
N ALA A 231 12.60 8.95 15.23
CA ALA A 231 11.78 7.92 15.88
C ALA A 231 11.68 6.63 15.05
N ILE A 232 11.61 6.74 13.71
CA ILE A 232 11.65 5.57 12.82
C ILE A 232 13.00 4.85 12.93
N PHE A 233 14.11 5.59 12.90
CA PHE A 233 15.45 5.00 13.01
C PHE A 233 15.65 4.28 14.35
N ASN A 234 15.27 4.92 15.46
CA ASN A 234 15.33 4.29 16.78
C ASN A 234 14.44 3.06 16.89
N THR A 235 13.23 3.12 16.34
CA THR A 235 12.31 1.96 16.33
C THR A 235 12.91 0.79 15.57
N LEU A 236 13.49 1.01 14.39
CA LEU A 236 14.16 -0.04 13.61
C LEU A 236 15.37 -0.62 14.36
N ARG A 237 16.17 0.22 15.03
CA ARG A 237 17.30 -0.20 15.85
C ARG A 237 16.86 -0.99 17.09
N TYR A 238 15.81 -0.52 17.75
CA TYR A 238 15.29 -1.16 18.98
C TYR A 238 14.78 -2.58 18.71
N PHE A 239 13.98 -2.76 17.64
CA PHE A 239 13.45 -4.10 17.30
C PHE A 239 14.48 -4.96 16.58
N GLU A 240 15.34 -4.39 15.74
CA GLU A 240 16.33 -5.08 14.89
C GLU A 240 15.78 -6.32 14.18
N SER A 241 14.56 -6.19 13.68
CA SER A 241 13.82 -7.25 13.01
C SER A 241 14.57 -7.79 11.80
N GLN A 242 14.39 -9.09 11.50
CA GLN A 242 14.96 -9.70 10.29
C GLN A 242 14.44 -8.98 9.03
N THR A 243 13.15 -8.69 9.00
CA THR A 243 12.53 -7.91 7.93
C THR A 243 11.52 -6.92 8.52
N ALA A 244 11.60 -5.66 8.07
CA ALA A 244 10.67 -4.60 8.43
C ALA A 244 10.11 -3.90 7.18
N ILE A 245 8.88 -3.40 7.27
CA ILE A 245 8.29 -2.54 6.25
C ILE A 245 7.91 -1.19 6.83
N VAL A 246 8.24 -0.11 6.12
CA VAL A 246 7.94 1.27 6.51
C VAL A 246 7.00 1.89 5.48
N PHE A 247 5.79 2.22 5.90
CA PHE A 247 4.77 2.78 5.04
C PHE A 247 4.82 4.30 4.99
N CYS A 248 4.98 4.85 3.78
CA CYS A 248 4.94 6.27 3.49
C CYS A 248 3.73 6.62 2.61
N LYS A 249 3.20 7.83 2.76
CA LYS A 249 2.03 8.31 2.02
C LYS A 249 2.33 8.60 0.55
N THR A 250 3.53 9.10 0.23
CA THR A 250 3.89 9.55 -1.12
C THR A 250 5.22 8.94 -1.58
N ARG A 251 5.41 8.88 -2.90
CA ARG A 251 6.68 8.45 -3.53
C ARG A 251 7.85 9.35 -3.11
N ALA A 252 7.61 10.65 -3.00
CA ALA A 252 8.61 11.61 -2.54
C ALA A 252 9.10 11.26 -1.12
N ASN A 253 8.18 10.92 -0.20
CA ASN A 253 8.52 10.49 1.15
C ASN A 253 9.30 9.17 1.16
N VAL A 254 8.95 8.21 0.28
CA VAL A 254 9.70 6.95 0.12
C VAL A 254 11.14 7.23 -0.30
N ASN A 255 11.34 8.02 -1.35
CA ASN A 255 12.67 8.34 -1.88
C ASN A 255 13.50 9.15 -0.87
N HIS A 256 12.86 10.11 -0.18
CA HIS A 256 13.51 10.90 0.86
C HIS A 256 13.98 10.01 2.03
N LEU A 257 13.08 9.20 2.58
CA LEU A 257 13.40 8.33 3.72
C LEU A 257 14.43 7.26 3.33
N MET A 258 14.35 6.70 2.11
CA MET A 258 15.33 5.76 1.58
C MET A 258 16.74 6.38 1.56
N ALA A 259 16.90 7.59 1.01
CA ALA A 259 18.18 8.29 0.97
C ALA A 259 18.72 8.55 2.38
N ARG A 260 17.86 9.00 3.30
CA ARG A 260 18.21 9.25 4.70
C ARG A 260 18.68 7.99 5.42
N MET A 261 17.97 6.88 5.24
CA MET A 261 18.31 5.59 5.87
C MET A 261 19.56 4.96 5.26
N SER A 262 19.72 5.01 3.93
CA SER A 262 20.93 4.51 3.27
C SER A 262 22.19 5.25 3.74
N ASN A 263 22.10 6.58 3.90
CA ASN A 263 23.21 7.40 4.41
C ASN A 263 23.58 7.07 5.87
N ARG A 264 22.67 6.42 6.62
CA ARG A 264 22.90 5.94 7.99
C ARG A 264 23.33 4.48 8.07
N GLY A 265 23.56 3.83 6.93
CA GLY A 265 24.01 2.44 6.86
C GLY A 265 22.89 1.39 7.00
N PHE A 266 21.61 1.78 6.97
CA PHE A 266 20.55 0.79 6.92
C PHE A 266 20.50 0.08 5.56
N GLN A 267 20.34 -1.23 5.56
CA GLN A 267 20.14 -2.04 4.37
C GLN A 267 18.69 -1.92 3.90
N VAL A 268 18.42 -0.95 3.04
CA VAL A 268 17.06 -0.58 2.63
C VAL A 268 16.81 -0.79 1.15
N VAL A 269 15.57 -1.09 0.81
CA VAL A 269 15.03 -1.04 -0.55
C VAL A 269 13.75 -0.22 -0.56
N ALA A 270 13.48 0.45 -1.68
CA ALA A 270 12.23 1.18 -1.87
C ALA A 270 11.30 0.43 -2.81
N LEU A 271 9.99 0.48 -2.52
CA LEU A 271 8.94 0.01 -3.41
C LEU A 271 7.97 1.15 -3.69
N SER A 272 7.99 1.65 -4.91
CA SER A 272 7.07 2.69 -5.39
C SER A 272 6.52 2.34 -6.76
N GLY A 273 5.47 3.03 -7.19
CA GLY A 273 4.85 2.77 -8.50
C GLY A 273 5.69 3.23 -9.71
N GLU A 274 6.87 3.82 -9.49
CA GLU A 274 7.80 4.24 -10.56
C GLU A 274 8.78 3.14 -10.96
N LEU A 275 8.96 2.13 -10.09
CA LEU A 275 9.85 1.03 -10.38
C LEU A 275 9.34 0.20 -11.54
N SER A 276 10.24 -0.13 -12.46
CA SER A 276 9.98 -1.19 -13.44
C SER A 276 9.74 -2.52 -12.72
N GLN A 277 9.08 -3.46 -13.40
CA GLN A 277 8.81 -4.78 -12.81
C GLN A 277 10.09 -5.53 -12.45
N GLN A 278 11.16 -5.32 -13.22
CA GLN A 278 12.46 -5.93 -12.95
C GLN A 278 13.09 -5.37 -11.67
N GLU A 279 13.13 -4.05 -11.50
CA GLU A 279 13.65 -3.39 -10.29
C GLU A 279 12.85 -3.82 -9.06
N ARG A 280 11.53 -3.89 -9.18
CA ARG A 280 10.64 -4.35 -8.12
C ARG A 280 10.92 -5.79 -7.73
N SER A 281 11.11 -6.69 -8.71
CA SER A 281 11.47 -8.09 -8.46
C SER A 281 12.84 -8.21 -7.77
N HIS A 282 13.82 -7.39 -8.18
CA HIS A 282 15.14 -7.35 -7.55
C HIS A 282 15.08 -6.84 -6.10
N ALA A 283 14.26 -5.82 -5.82
CA ALA A 283 14.06 -5.29 -4.48
C ALA A 283 13.44 -6.36 -3.54
N LEU A 284 12.38 -7.04 -4.01
CA LEU A 284 11.74 -8.12 -3.26
C LEU A 284 12.68 -9.31 -3.05
N GLN A 285 13.49 -9.66 -4.05
CA GLN A 285 14.49 -10.73 -3.92
C GLN A 285 15.57 -10.35 -2.91
N SER A 286 16.01 -9.07 -2.88
CA SER A 286 16.98 -8.60 -1.90
C SER A 286 16.49 -8.72 -0.46
N LEU A 287 15.18 -8.53 -0.22
CA LEU A 287 14.56 -8.74 1.10
C LEU A 287 14.52 -10.24 1.46
N ARG A 288 14.14 -11.11 0.50
CA ARG A 288 14.11 -12.56 0.72
C ARG A 288 15.48 -13.16 1.00
N ASP A 289 16.50 -12.64 0.34
CA ASP A 289 17.90 -13.07 0.51
C ASP A 289 18.57 -12.46 1.76
N GLY A 290 17.87 -11.59 2.50
CA GLY A 290 18.43 -10.88 3.67
C GLY A 290 19.49 -9.82 3.32
N ARG A 291 19.68 -9.49 2.02
CA ARG A 291 20.59 -8.41 1.57
C ARG A 291 20.03 -7.03 1.92
N ALA A 292 18.72 -6.91 2.00
CA ALA A 292 18.02 -5.77 2.56
C ALA A 292 17.15 -6.23 3.73
N LYS A 293 17.10 -5.44 4.80
CA LYS A 293 16.29 -5.71 5.99
C LYS A 293 15.05 -4.83 6.08
N VAL A 294 15.07 -3.67 5.43
CA VAL A 294 13.98 -2.69 5.49
C VAL A 294 13.43 -2.39 4.11
N CYS A 295 12.13 -2.51 3.96
CA CYS A 295 11.38 -2.09 2.79
C CYS A 295 10.66 -0.78 3.08
N ILE A 296 10.88 0.25 2.29
CA ILE A 296 10.13 1.51 2.38
C ILE A 296 9.14 1.55 1.22
N ALA A 297 7.85 1.65 1.50
CA ALA A 297 6.84 1.49 0.46
C ALA A 297 5.66 2.46 0.59
N THR A 298 4.99 2.72 -0.53
CA THR A 298 3.63 3.28 -0.53
C THR A 298 2.59 2.16 -0.42
N ASP A 299 1.36 2.48 -0.02
CA ASP A 299 0.27 1.50 0.07
C ASP A 299 0.12 0.68 -1.22
N VAL A 300 -0.03 1.38 -2.34
CA VAL A 300 -0.21 0.75 -3.67
C VAL A 300 0.95 -0.18 -4.02
N ALA A 301 2.18 0.22 -3.70
CA ALA A 301 3.36 -0.58 -4.01
C ALA A 301 3.56 -1.77 -3.07
N ALA A 302 3.04 -1.73 -1.87
CA ALA A 302 3.12 -2.81 -0.88
C ALA A 302 1.96 -3.81 -0.93
N ARG A 303 0.93 -3.54 -1.74
CA ARG A 303 -0.20 -4.46 -1.93
C ARG A 303 0.25 -5.77 -2.58
N GLY A 304 -0.33 -6.87 -2.15
CA GLY A 304 -0.02 -8.19 -2.69
C GLY A 304 1.39 -8.71 -2.42
N ILE A 305 2.22 -8.00 -1.63
CA ILE A 305 3.56 -8.46 -1.30
C ILE A 305 3.49 -9.47 -0.14
N ASP A 306 4.10 -10.61 -0.36
CA ASP A 306 4.38 -11.58 0.67
C ASP A 306 5.87 -11.60 0.98
N LEU A 307 6.20 -11.16 2.20
CA LEU A 307 7.56 -11.17 2.72
C LEU A 307 7.60 -12.16 3.89
N PRO A 308 8.27 -13.29 3.74
CA PRO A 308 8.46 -14.21 4.84
C PRO A 308 9.28 -13.54 5.96
N GLY A 309 8.95 -13.83 7.22
CA GLY A 309 9.68 -13.27 8.37
C GLY A 309 9.49 -11.76 8.57
N LEU A 310 8.39 -11.17 8.09
CA LEU A 310 8.08 -9.77 8.37
C LEU A 310 7.60 -9.62 9.83
N GLU A 311 8.47 -9.10 10.68
CA GLU A 311 8.22 -8.96 12.12
C GLU A 311 7.72 -7.56 12.49
N LEU A 312 8.12 -6.53 11.73
CA LEU A 312 7.86 -5.13 12.07
C LEU A 312 7.22 -4.36 10.92
N VAL A 313 6.09 -3.72 11.20
CA VAL A 313 5.43 -2.75 10.32
C VAL A 313 5.49 -1.39 10.98
N ILE A 314 6.05 -0.39 10.29
CA ILE A 314 6.07 1.01 10.75
C ILE A 314 5.20 1.86 9.85
N HIS A 315 4.24 2.56 10.44
CA HIS A 315 3.45 3.57 9.75
C HIS A 315 4.16 4.93 9.88
N ALA A 316 5.13 5.21 8.99
CA ALA A 316 5.79 6.50 8.94
C ALA A 316 4.78 7.62 8.69
N ASP A 317 3.81 7.41 7.82
CA ASP A 317 2.64 8.26 7.63
C ASP A 317 1.36 7.50 8.00
N LEU A 318 0.47 8.14 8.76
CA LEU A 318 -0.80 7.53 9.15
C LEU A 318 -1.64 7.20 7.91
N PRO A 319 -2.27 6.01 7.87
CA PRO A 319 -3.14 5.62 6.77
C PRO A 319 -4.36 6.53 6.64
N SER A 320 -5.04 6.42 5.50
CA SER A 320 -6.23 7.21 5.19
C SER A 320 -7.45 6.77 5.99
N ASN A 321 -7.64 5.48 6.16
CA ASN A 321 -8.78 4.84 6.84
C ASN A 321 -8.33 3.65 7.71
N SER A 322 -9.27 3.09 8.46
CA SER A 322 -9.03 1.96 9.37
C SER A 322 -8.75 0.65 8.62
N GLU A 323 -9.30 0.47 7.44
CA GLU A 323 -9.08 -0.70 6.59
C GLU A 323 -7.64 -0.74 6.10
N THR A 324 -7.13 0.40 5.59
CA THR A 324 -5.71 0.52 5.21
C THR A 324 -4.78 0.27 6.41
N LEU A 325 -5.16 0.68 7.63
CA LEU A 325 -4.40 0.36 8.84
C LEU A 325 -4.28 -1.15 9.02
N LEU A 326 -5.40 -1.87 8.93
CA LEU A 326 -5.44 -3.32 9.07
C LEU A 326 -4.68 -4.03 7.94
N HIS A 327 -4.83 -3.60 6.69
CA HIS A 327 -4.12 -4.15 5.53
C HIS A 327 -2.61 -3.98 5.62
N ARG A 328 -2.12 -2.82 6.11
CA ARG A 328 -0.69 -2.60 6.36
C ARG A 328 -0.20 -3.49 7.51
N SER A 329 -0.90 -3.48 8.63
CA SER A 329 -0.54 -4.27 9.82
C SER A 329 -0.58 -5.76 9.55
N GLY A 330 -1.55 -6.25 8.77
CA GLY A 330 -1.67 -7.65 8.36
C GLY A 330 -0.56 -8.14 7.41
N ARG A 331 0.47 -7.33 7.11
CA ARG A 331 1.71 -7.81 6.47
C ARG A 331 2.58 -8.58 7.46
N THR A 332 2.49 -8.30 8.77
CA THR A 332 3.11 -9.08 9.86
C THR A 332 2.08 -9.97 10.57
N GLY A 333 2.50 -10.74 11.55
CA GLY A 333 1.62 -11.62 12.33
C GLY A 333 1.02 -12.78 11.52
N ARG A 334 1.75 -13.31 10.53
CA ARG A 334 1.27 -14.39 9.65
C ARG A 334 1.75 -15.75 10.13
N ALA A 335 0.95 -16.77 9.84
CA ALA A 335 1.26 -18.19 10.15
C ALA A 335 1.56 -18.45 11.63
N GLY A 336 0.93 -17.69 12.54
CA GLY A 336 1.12 -17.84 14.01
C GLY A 336 2.40 -17.19 14.55
N ALA A 337 3.17 -16.48 13.70
CA ALA A 337 4.29 -15.67 14.15
C ALA A 337 3.78 -14.35 14.77
N LYS A 338 4.39 -13.91 15.86
CA LYS A 338 4.09 -12.61 16.46
C LYS A 338 4.69 -11.48 15.64
N GLY A 339 3.99 -10.36 15.53
CA GLY A 339 4.44 -9.18 14.82
C GLY A 339 4.15 -7.89 15.57
N VAL A 340 4.87 -6.82 15.22
CA VAL A 340 4.67 -5.49 15.80
C VAL A 340 4.22 -4.51 14.70
N SER A 341 3.19 -3.72 14.98
CA SER A 341 2.71 -2.64 14.14
C SER A 341 2.83 -1.30 14.89
N ALA A 342 3.81 -0.49 14.50
CA ALA A 342 4.17 0.76 15.17
C ALA A 342 3.69 1.97 14.36
N LEU A 343 2.83 2.81 14.95
CA LEU A 343 2.36 4.06 14.37
C LEU A 343 3.24 5.22 14.87
N ILE A 344 3.84 5.97 13.95
CA ILE A 344 4.54 7.22 14.28
C ILE A 344 3.54 8.37 14.22
N VAL A 345 3.18 8.91 15.37
CA VAL A 345 2.05 9.84 15.52
C VAL A 345 2.55 11.23 15.91
N PRO A 346 2.67 12.18 14.94
CA PRO A 346 2.87 13.58 15.28
C PRO A 346 1.73 14.10 16.15
N GLN A 347 2.04 14.98 17.14
CA GLN A 347 1.03 15.53 18.04
C GLN A 347 -0.19 16.13 17.33
N ALA A 348 0.03 16.77 16.17
CA ALA A 348 -1.06 17.33 15.36
C ALA A 348 -2.04 16.27 14.82
N GLU A 349 -1.57 15.02 14.62
CA GLU A 349 -2.33 13.91 14.07
C GLU A 349 -2.90 12.95 15.13
N PHE A 350 -2.71 13.24 16.42
CA PHE A 350 -3.15 12.38 17.54
C PHE A 350 -4.63 11.96 17.42
N ARG A 351 -5.54 12.92 17.18
CA ARG A 351 -6.98 12.65 17.04
C ARG A 351 -7.30 11.77 15.80
N LYS A 352 -6.48 11.89 14.75
CA LYS A 352 -6.62 11.04 13.56
C LYS A 352 -6.22 9.61 13.91
N ALA A 353 -5.07 9.42 14.57
CA ALA A 353 -4.61 8.10 15.00
C ALA A 353 -5.62 7.41 15.92
N GLN A 354 -6.17 8.14 16.92
CA GLN A 354 -7.23 7.60 17.78
C GLN A 354 -8.45 7.11 17.00
N ARG A 355 -8.94 7.90 16.04
CA ARG A 355 -10.10 7.50 15.21
C ARG A 355 -9.79 6.29 14.35
N LEU A 356 -8.57 6.19 13.80
CA LEU A 356 -8.13 5.04 13.00
C LEU A 356 -8.11 3.75 13.83
N LEU A 357 -7.49 3.78 15.01
CA LEU A 357 -7.42 2.64 15.92
C LEU A 357 -8.81 2.22 16.40
N GLN A 358 -9.66 3.18 16.77
CA GLN A 358 -11.04 2.90 17.18
C GLN A 358 -11.86 2.30 16.02
N GLY A 359 -11.73 2.83 14.80
CA GLY A 359 -12.42 2.31 13.61
C GLY A 359 -11.94 0.91 13.23
N ALA A 360 -10.65 0.63 13.44
CA ALA A 360 -10.06 -0.70 13.25
C ALA A 360 -10.41 -1.68 14.39
N LYS A 361 -11.02 -1.22 15.48
CA LYS A 361 -11.31 -2.00 16.70
C LYS A 361 -10.06 -2.64 17.32
N VAL A 362 -8.90 -2.00 17.20
CA VAL A 362 -7.63 -2.48 17.77
C VAL A 362 -7.20 -1.60 18.94
N VAL A 363 -6.57 -2.21 19.91
CA VAL A 363 -5.98 -1.53 21.08
C VAL A 363 -4.50 -1.38 20.84
N ALA A 364 -4.00 -0.14 20.88
CA ALA A 364 -2.58 0.15 20.75
C ALA A 364 -2.02 0.63 22.10
N GLU A 365 -0.82 0.20 22.41
CA GLU A 365 -0.02 0.75 23.51
C GLU A 365 0.50 2.13 23.11
N TRP A 366 0.08 3.17 23.86
CA TRP A 366 0.53 4.53 23.64
C TRP A 366 1.76 4.84 24.49
N GLY A 367 2.78 5.42 23.86
CA GLY A 367 4.01 5.79 24.55
C GLY A 367 4.89 6.70 23.72
N ASN A 368 6.09 6.96 24.24
CA ASN A 368 7.16 7.60 23.48
C ASN A 368 7.85 6.53 22.61
N PRO A 369 8.42 6.91 21.43
CA PRO A 369 9.28 6.02 20.69
C PRO A 369 10.53 5.66 21.51
N PRO A 370 11.21 4.54 21.20
CA PRO A 370 12.45 4.18 21.88
C PRO A 370 13.46 5.33 21.88
N SER A 371 13.94 5.70 23.05
CA SER A 371 14.98 6.72 23.24
C SER A 371 16.35 6.21 22.77
N ALA A 372 17.34 7.09 22.71
CA ALA A 372 18.73 6.69 22.46
C ALA A 372 19.23 5.70 23.52
N ASP A 373 18.85 5.91 24.79
CA ASP A 373 19.24 5.06 25.92
C ASP A 373 18.57 3.67 25.83
N ASP A 374 17.28 3.61 25.44
CA ASP A 374 16.57 2.34 25.22
C ASP A 374 17.22 1.50 24.12
N VAL A 375 17.62 2.15 23.02
CA VAL A 375 18.32 1.47 21.92
C VAL A 375 19.69 0.99 22.37
N GLN A 376 20.42 1.82 23.14
CA GLN A 376 21.73 1.45 23.69
C GLN A 376 21.61 0.27 24.64
N ALA A 377 20.63 0.26 25.55
CA ALA A 377 20.38 -0.83 26.47
C ALA A 377 20.08 -2.15 25.75
N LYS A 378 19.27 -2.08 24.65
CA LYS A 378 19.01 -3.25 23.80
C LYS A 378 20.26 -3.73 23.05
N ASP A 379 21.12 -2.84 22.61
CA ASP A 379 22.38 -3.21 21.99
C ASP A 379 23.34 -3.87 23.00
N ASP A 380 23.38 -3.39 24.22
CA ASP A 380 24.21 -3.97 25.28
C ASP A 380 23.69 -5.38 25.68
N GLU A 381 22.35 -5.57 25.74
CA GLU A 381 21.74 -6.89 25.94
C GLU A 381 22.13 -7.86 24.79
N ARG A 382 22.08 -7.42 23.53
CA ARG A 382 22.47 -8.23 22.36
C ARG A 382 23.95 -8.59 22.36
N ILE A 383 24.81 -7.65 22.77
CA ILE A 383 26.26 -7.92 22.93
C ILE A 383 26.45 -9.03 23.95
N LEU A 384 25.84 -8.92 25.13
CA LEU A 384 25.99 -9.90 26.24
C LEU A 384 25.43 -11.29 25.88
N THR A 385 24.45 -11.36 25.02
CA THR A 385 23.82 -12.62 24.57
C THR A 385 24.32 -13.10 23.21
N HIS A 386 25.36 -12.47 22.65
CA HIS A 386 25.80 -12.78 21.30
C HIS A 386 26.39 -14.20 21.21
N PRO A 387 25.99 -15.00 20.22
CA PRO A 387 26.43 -16.40 20.12
C PRO A 387 27.94 -16.58 20.00
N THR A 388 28.66 -15.58 19.49
CA THR A 388 30.14 -15.62 19.39
C THR A 388 30.85 -15.52 20.74
N LEU A 389 30.14 -15.16 21.80
CA LEU A 389 30.71 -15.16 23.18
C LEU A 389 30.62 -16.52 23.85
N GLY A 390 30.39 -17.59 23.10
CA GLY A 390 30.44 -18.96 23.56
C GLY A 390 31.86 -19.44 23.89
N PRO A 391 32.02 -20.73 24.23
CA PRO A 391 33.34 -21.31 24.51
C PRO A 391 34.29 -21.10 23.33
N ALA A 392 35.54 -20.74 23.63
CA ALA A 392 36.56 -20.60 22.62
C ALA A 392 36.88 -21.95 21.97
N GLY A 393 36.73 -22.01 20.64
CA GLY A 393 37.05 -23.15 19.79
C GLY A 393 38.50 -23.11 19.29
N GLU A 394 38.63 -23.17 17.96
CA GLU A 394 39.96 -23.11 17.28
C GLU A 394 40.69 -21.77 17.49
N GLU A 395 39.95 -20.72 17.87
CA GLU A 395 40.49 -19.40 18.14
C GLU A 395 41.19 -19.25 19.49
N ALA A 396 41.06 -20.26 20.42
CA ALA A 396 41.57 -20.17 21.78
C ALA A 396 43.05 -19.78 21.89
N PRO A 397 43.99 -20.30 21.06
CA PRO A 397 45.41 -19.91 21.18
C PRO A 397 45.63 -18.45 20.85
N LEU A 398 44.95 -17.90 19.80
CA LEU A 398 45.07 -16.52 19.45
C LEU A 398 44.40 -15.62 20.49
N ALA A 399 43.22 -16.03 20.99
CA ALA A 399 42.51 -15.30 22.04
C ALA A 399 43.35 -15.17 23.31
N GLN A 400 44.08 -16.22 23.73
CA GLN A 400 44.96 -16.18 24.86
C GLN A 400 46.14 -15.21 24.64
N THR A 401 46.77 -15.25 23.44
CA THR A 401 47.83 -14.29 23.07
C THR A 401 47.34 -12.85 23.12
N LEU A 402 46.12 -12.57 22.61
CA LEU A 402 45.51 -11.25 22.67
C LEU A 402 45.29 -10.77 24.11
N ILE A 403 44.79 -11.67 24.98
CA ILE A 403 44.61 -11.37 26.41
C ILE A 403 45.90 -11.09 27.10
N GLU A 404 46.94 -11.88 26.82
CA GLU A 404 48.28 -11.71 27.40
C GLU A 404 48.94 -10.38 26.96
N GLN A 405 48.73 -9.99 25.69
CA GLN A 405 49.34 -8.76 25.15
C GLN A 405 48.58 -7.47 25.52
N PHE A 406 47.28 -7.51 25.49
CA PHE A 406 46.45 -6.32 25.60
C PHE A 406 45.55 -6.28 26.84
N GLY A 407 45.44 -7.37 27.56
CA GLY A 407 44.53 -7.52 28.70
C GLY A 407 43.10 -7.82 28.32
N ALA A 408 42.35 -8.51 29.17
CA ALA A 408 40.96 -8.95 28.92
C ALA A 408 40.00 -7.75 28.68
N GLU A 409 40.17 -6.67 29.44
CA GLU A 409 39.33 -5.46 29.30
C GLU A 409 39.47 -4.80 27.90
N SER A 410 40.70 -4.66 27.41
CA SER A 410 40.99 -4.06 26.11
C SER A 410 40.41 -4.93 24.96
N VAL A 411 40.53 -6.25 25.07
CA VAL A 411 40.00 -7.19 24.09
C VAL A 411 38.47 -7.15 24.10
N ALA A 412 37.83 -7.15 25.26
CA ALA A 412 36.38 -6.99 25.38
C ALA A 412 35.89 -5.65 24.81
N ALA A 413 36.59 -4.55 25.12
CA ALA A 413 36.28 -3.23 24.57
C ALA A 413 36.45 -3.19 23.04
N ALA A 414 37.46 -3.89 22.49
CA ALA A 414 37.64 -4.01 21.05
C ALA A 414 36.46 -4.76 20.39
N PHE A 415 36.00 -5.86 20.99
CA PHE A 415 34.79 -6.59 20.55
C PHE A 415 33.56 -5.66 20.50
N VAL A 416 33.30 -4.92 21.58
CA VAL A 416 32.17 -3.96 21.64
C VAL A 416 32.27 -2.90 20.55
N ARG A 417 33.47 -2.37 20.28
CA ARG A 417 33.68 -1.39 19.21
C ARG A 417 33.42 -2.00 17.82
N LEU A 418 33.98 -3.17 17.53
CA LEU A 418 33.77 -3.89 16.28
C LEU A 418 32.29 -4.23 16.06
N TRP A 419 31.61 -4.66 17.14
CA TRP A 419 30.17 -4.96 17.06
C TRP A 419 29.33 -3.72 16.75
N ARG A 420 29.71 -2.55 17.28
CA ARG A 420 29.04 -1.27 17.00
C ARG A 420 29.45 -0.67 15.67
N GLU A 421 30.55 -1.10 15.09
CA GLU A 421 31.03 -0.60 13.79
C GLU A 421 30.02 -0.89 12.68
N GLY A 422 29.72 0.09 11.82
CA GLY A 422 28.74 -0.02 10.76
C GLY A 422 27.26 0.08 11.20
N ARG A 423 27.00 0.17 12.51
CA ARG A 423 25.65 0.42 13.01
C ARG A 423 25.37 1.91 13.14
N SER A 424 24.16 2.33 12.73
CA SER A 424 23.72 3.72 12.90
C SER A 424 23.67 4.09 14.38
N ALA A 425 24.21 5.24 14.77
CA ALA A 425 24.04 5.74 16.13
C ALA A 425 22.57 5.98 16.46
N PRO A 426 22.13 5.72 17.71
CA PRO A 426 20.80 6.09 18.16
C PRO A 426 20.58 7.61 18.10
N GLU A 427 19.36 8.02 17.80
CA GLU A 427 19.00 9.43 17.66
C GLU A 427 18.40 9.98 18.96
N VAL A 428 18.82 11.18 19.34
CA VAL A 428 18.24 11.87 20.50
C VAL A 428 16.89 12.45 20.11
N LEU A 429 15.85 12.06 20.85
CA LEU A 429 14.48 12.51 20.63
C LEU A 429 14.08 13.56 21.65
N THR A 430 13.21 14.46 21.25
CA THR A 430 12.60 15.43 22.17
C THR A 430 11.50 14.74 22.96
N ASP A 431 11.56 14.82 24.28
CA ASP A 431 10.49 14.29 25.14
C ASP A 431 9.14 14.94 24.82
N VAL A 432 8.17 14.11 24.51
CA VAL A 432 6.79 14.51 24.33
C VAL A 432 6.09 14.34 25.67
N SER A 433 6.24 15.33 26.55
CA SER A 433 5.50 15.35 27.81
C SER A 433 4.01 15.44 27.50
N ALA A 434 3.27 14.37 27.81
CA ALA A 434 1.81 14.18 27.73
C ALA A 434 1.15 14.49 26.36
N PRO A 435 0.12 13.73 25.95
CA PRO A 435 -0.70 14.11 24.81
C PRO A 435 -1.20 15.55 25.05
N PRO A 436 -1.24 16.41 24.00
CA PRO A 436 -1.70 17.78 24.18
C PRO A 436 -3.05 17.72 24.85
N ALA A 437 -3.13 18.19 26.07
CA ALA A 437 -4.38 18.41 26.77
C ALA A 437 -5.30 19.08 25.75
N ALA A 438 -6.53 18.59 25.62
CA ALA A 438 -7.49 19.16 24.69
C ALA A 438 -7.36 20.66 24.86
N LYS A 439 -6.86 21.38 23.84
CA LYS A 439 -6.80 22.84 23.95
C LYS A 439 -8.19 23.22 24.30
N GLU A 440 -8.39 23.63 25.57
CA GLU A 440 -9.61 24.32 25.94
C GLU A 440 -9.82 25.33 24.84
N PRO A 441 -11.01 25.37 24.22
CA PRO A 441 -11.30 26.39 23.23
C PRO A 441 -10.88 27.68 23.87
N ARG A 442 -9.81 28.32 23.38
CA ARG A 442 -9.41 29.64 23.87
C ARG A 442 -10.69 30.42 23.93
N PRO A 443 -11.12 30.96 25.10
CA PRO A 443 -12.29 31.81 25.14
C PRO A 443 -12.01 32.84 24.04
N ARG A 444 -12.85 32.85 23.01
CA ARG A 444 -12.77 33.87 21.96
C ARG A 444 -12.83 35.14 22.74
N GLY A 445 -11.72 35.89 22.78
CA GLY A 445 -11.71 37.19 23.46
C GLY A 445 -12.96 37.92 23.01
N GLU A 446 -13.68 38.51 23.91
CA GLU A 446 -14.92 39.21 23.62
C GLU A 446 -14.66 40.07 22.39
N PHE A 447 -15.37 39.77 21.30
CA PHE A 447 -15.31 40.57 20.10
C PHE A 447 -15.88 41.93 20.50
N GLY A 448 -15.04 42.95 20.61
CA GLY A 448 -15.38 44.24 21.20
C GLY A 448 -16.69 44.80 20.70
N GLU A 449 -17.04 46.04 21.06
CA GLU A 449 -18.30 46.68 20.62
C GLU A 449 -18.53 46.42 19.12
N SER A 450 -19.67 45.86 18.77
CA SER A 450 -19.95 45.33 17.41
C SER A 450 -21.39 45.65 17.00
N VAL A 451 -21.61 45.67 15.70
CA VAL A 451 -22.91 45.89 15.06
C VAL A 451 -23.25 44.65 14.23
N TRP A 452 -24.51 44.26 14.28
CA TRP A 452 -25.00 43.14 13.48
C TRP A 452 -25.59 43.63 12.15
N TYR A 453 -25.36 42.84 11.12
CA TYR A 453 -25.92 43.03 9.77
C TYR A 453 -26.60 41.78 9.30
N THR A 454 -27.68 41.91 8.52
CA THR A 454 -28.39 40.82 7.86
C THR A 454 -28.06 40.84 6.39
N LEU A 455 -27.75 39.66 5.82
CA LEU A 455 -27.60 39.46 4.37
C LEU A 455 -28.80 38.69 3.82
N THR A 456 -29.22 39.02 2.59
CA THR A 456 -30.37 38.42 1.90
C THR A 456 -30.09 37.00 1.39
N VAL A 457 -28.94 36.42 1.71
CA VAL A 457 -28.52 35.06 1.27
C VAL A 457 -28.38 34.13 2.45
N GLY A 458 -28.89 32.90 2.33
CA GLY A 458 -28.79 31.80 3.30
C GLY A 458 -28.38 30.48 2.68
N HIS A 459 -28.60 29.37 3.40
CA HIS A 459 -28.32 28.03 2.91
C HIS A 459 -29.05 27.70 1.59
N THR A 460 -30.24 28.22 1.37
CA THR A 460 -31.00 28.09 0.13
C THR A 460 -30.22 28.67 -1.05
N GLY A 461 -29.51 29.79 -0.85
CA GLY A 461 -28.60 30.39 -1.80
C GLY A 461 -27.18 29.83 -1.76
N ARG A 462 -26.95 28.68 -1.09
CA ARG A 462 -25.62 28.04 -0.88
C ARG A 462 -24.60 28.92 -0.18
N ALA A 463 -25.06 29.84 0.68
CA ALA A 463 -24.15 30.63 1.47
C ALA A 463 -23.38 29.79 2.49
N GLU A 464 -22.08 29.98 2.56
CA GLU A 464 -21.18 29.41 3.57
C GLU A 464 -20.34 30.52 4.18
N ALA A 465 -20.06 30.44 5.48
CA ALA A 465 -19.24 31.44 6.16
C ALA A 465 -17.87 31.66 5.52
N ARG A 466 -17.26 30.55 4.96
CA ARG A 466 -15.97 30.61 4.30
C ARG A 466 -16.03 31.34 2.93
N TRP A 467 -17.17 31.32 2.28
CA TRP A 467 -17.43 32.01 1.02
C TRP A 467 -17.83 33.49 1.25
N LEU A 468 -18.62 33.77 2.28
CA LEU A 468 -19.05 35.13 2.65
C LEU A 468 -17.89 36.01 3.14
N LEU A 469 -16.96 35.42 3.92
CA LEU A 469 -15.88 36.17 4.59
C LEU A 469 -15.00 36.97 3.61
N PRO A 470 -14.47 36.42 2.51
CA PRO A 470 -13.68 37.20 1.56
C PRO A 470 -14.46 38.34 0.91
N LYS A 471 -15.74 38.10 0.55
CA LYS A 471 -16.62 39.09 -0.12
C LYS A 471 -16.94 40.25 0.80
N LEU A 472 -17.19 40.00 2.07
CA LEU A 472 -17.39 41.01 3.08
C LEU A 472 -16.12 41.85 3.31
N CYS A 473 -14.96 41.22 3.32
CA CYS A 473 -13.69 41.92 3.41
C CYS A 473 -13.45 42.86 2.22
N GLU A 474 -13.78 42.39 1.00
CA GLU A 474 -13.64 43.16 -0.23
C GLU A 474 -14.64 44.33 -0.28
N ALA A 475 -15.92 44.05 -0.07
CA ALA A 475 -16.98 45.06 -0.11
C ALA A 475 -16.81 46.19 0.93
N GLY A 476 -16.34 45.86 2.14
CA GLY A 476 -16.11 46.82 3.22
C GLY A 476 -14.68 47.36 3.28
N GLY A 477 -13.74 46.86 2.48
CA GLY A 477 -12.31 47.19 2.60
C GLY A 477 -11.76 46.91 4.01
N ILE A 478 -12.23 45.82 4.65
CA ILE A 478 -11.93 45.47 6.05
C ILE A 478 -11.11 44.16 6.12
N THR A 479 -10.57 43.86 7.27
CA THR A 479 -9.83 42.62 7.48
C THR A 479 -10.71 41.56 8.19
N LYS A 480 -10.30 40.28 8.09
CA LYS A 480 -11.00 39.19 8.79
C LYS A 480 -11.10 39.39 10.32
N ASN A 481 -10.24 40.25 10.90
CA ASN A 481 -10.24 40.52 12.33
C ASN A 481 -11.38 41.48 12.74
N ASP A 482 -11.90 42.24 11.78
CA ASP A 482 -13.02 43.17 11.96
C ASP A 482 -14.38 42.46 11.82
N ILE A 483 -14.37 41.16 11.45
CA ILE A 483 -15.56 40.32 11.32
C ILE A 483 -15.59 39.30 12.45
N GLY A 484 -16.67 39.33 13.22
CA GLY A 484 -16.91 38.42 14.32
C GLY A 484 -17.64 37.14 13.89
N ALA A 485 -18.79 36.89 14.44
CA ALA A 485 -19.59 35.72 14.11
C ALA A 485 -20.31 35.86 12.77
N ILE A 486 -20.21 34.85 11.90
CA ILE A 486 -21.05 34.71 10.70
C ILE A 486 -22.01 33.54 10.98
N ARG A 487 -23.32 33.81 10.96
CA ARG A 487 -24.38 32.84 11.26
C ARG A 487 -25.27 32.69 10.03
N VAL A 488 -25.15 31.58 9.30
CA VAL A 488 -25.96 31.31 8.12
C VAL A 488 -27.22 30.56 8.54
N GLN A 489 -28.40 31.11 8.20
CA GLN A 489 -29.74 30.47 8.32
C GLN A 489 -30.25 30.03 6.95
N GLN A 490 -31.49 29.55 6.87
CA GLN A 490 -32.02 28.96 5.66
C GLN A 490 -32.06 29.96 4.50
N ASP A 491 -32.60 31.18 4.72
CA ASP A 491 -32.83 32.18 3.68
C ASP A 491 -32.00 33.46 3.84
N ARG A 492 -31.37 33.66 4.99
CA ARG A 492 -30.56 34.88 5.34
C ARG A 492 -29.36 34.48 6.15
N SER A 493 -28.37 35.37 6.19
CA SER A 493 -27.19 35.24 7.04
C SER A 493 -27.01 36.45 7.92
N PHE A 494 -26.47 36.28 9.12
CA PHE A 494 -26.13 37.33 10.04
C PHE A 494 -24.63 37.44 10.22
N VAL A 495 -24.14 38.66 10.19
CA VAL A 495 -22.71 38.94 10.31
C VAL A 495 -22.46 39.98 11.36
N GLN A 496 -21.55 39.70 12.28
CA GLN A 496 -21.12 40.62 13.32
C GLN A 496 -19.87 41.37 12.83
N ILE A 497 -19.91 42.69 12.84
CA ILE A 497 -18.84 43.58 12.41
C ILE A 497 -18.42 44.48 13.57
N ALA A 498 -17.11 44.67 13.74
CA ALA A 498 -16.57 45.57 14.76
C ALA A 498 -17.12 46.98 14.57
N LYS A 499 -17.50 47.67 15.68
CA LYS A 499 -18.07 49.02 15.66
C LYS A 499 -17.16 50.03 14.96
N SER A 500 -15.85 49.84 15.02
CA SER A 500 -14.84 50.64 14.33
C SER A 500 -14.90 50.52 12.81
N ALA A 501 -15.34 49.35 12.30
CA ALA A 501 -15.44 49.06 10.88
C ALA A 501 -16.87 49.28 10.32
N ALA A 502 -17.89 49.32 11.18
CA ALA A 502 -19.30 49.49 10.81
C ALA A 502 -19.59 50.74 9.93
N PRO A 503 -18.94 51.90 10.14
CA PRO A 503 -19.17 53.09 9.28
C PRO A 503 -18.88 52.85 7.80
N ARG A 504 -18.07 51.86 7.45
CA ARG A 504 -17.75 51.54 6.04
C ARG A 504 -18.90 50.84 5.32
N PHE A 505 -19.83 50.26 6.05
CA PHE A 505 -21.01 49.58 5.50
C PHE A 505 -22.27 50.44 5.58
N GLY A 506 -22.22 51.55 6.36
CA GLY A 506 -23.37 52.41 6.55
C GLY A 506 -24.59 51.67 7.10
N ASP A 507 -25.79 52.06 6.63
CA ASP A 507 -27.04 51.37 6.97
C ASP A 507 -27.34 50.19 6.03
N GLY A 508 -26.60 50.05 4.92
CA GLY A 508 -26.68 48.94 4.01
C GLY A 508 -25.74 49.07 2.83
N LEU A 509 -25.28 47.93 2.31
CA LEU A 509 -24.39 47.82 1.14
C LEU A 509 -24.72 46.57 0.37
N THR A 510 -24.68 46.65 -0.97
CA THR A 510 -24.72 45.44 -1.84
C THR A 510 -23.33 44.83 -1.87
N VAL A 511 -23.21 43.61 -1.38
CA VAL A 511 -21.94 42.87 -1.28
C VAL A 511 -21.58 42.23 -2.63
N GLU A 512 -22.59 41.78 -3.37
CA GLU A 512 -22.50 41.18 -4.73
C GLU A 512 -23.89 41.28 -5.37
N ASP A 513 -23.97 41.13 -6.70
CA ASP A 513 -25.24 41.13 -7.44
C ASP A 513 -26.25 40.16 -6.80
N GLY A 514 -27.34 40.74 -6.23
CA GLY A 514 -28.40 40.00 -5.54
C GLY A 514 -28.14 39.66 -4.07
N ILE A 515 -27.08 40.18 -3.45
CA ILE A 515 -26.76 40.00 -2.02
C ILE A 515 -26.67 41.36 -1.34
N ASP A 516 -27.76 41.75 -0.72
CA ASP A 516 -27.85 42.99 0.04
C ASP A 516 -27.57 42.73 1.52
N MET A 517 -26.80 43.62 2.10
CA MET A 517 -26.45 43.63 3.50
C MET A 517 -27.10 44.89 4.15
N VAL A 518 -27.87 44.68 5.20
CA VAL A 518 -28.60 45.73 5.90
C VAL A 518 -28.27 45.67 7.38
N ARG A 519 -28.05 46.84 7.97
CA ARG A 519 -27.80 46.99 9.41
C ARG A 519 -28.99 46.55 10.22
N MET A 520 -28.73 45.84 11.30
CA MET A 520 -29.74 45.34 12.20
C MET A 520 -29.60 46.01 13.60
N GLU A 521 -30.71 46.39 14.23
CA GLU A 521 -30.73 46.84 15.61
C GLU A 521 -30.76 45.63 16.55
N GLY A 522 -29.77 45.52 17.42
CA GLY A 522 -29.67 44.45 18.42
C GLY A 522 -29.00 43.15 17.90
N GLU A 523 -28.96 42.16 18.77
CA GLU A 523 -28.41 40.83 18.47
C GLU A 523 -29.49 39.93 17.84
N PRO A 524 -29.17 39.15 16.75
CA PRO A 524 -30.16 38.30 16.11
C PRO A 524 -30.66 37.23 17.08
N SER A 525 -31.98 37.18 17.31
CA SER A 525 -32.64 36.10 18.03
C SER A 525 -32.50 34.80 17.23
N LEU A 526 -31.76 33.86 17.76
CA LEU A 526 -31.57 32.54 17.18
C LEU A 526 -32.48 31.55 17.90
N ASP A 527 -33.71 31.52 17.52
CA ASP A 527 -34.58 30.41 17.88
C ASP A 527 -34.03 29.15 17.18
N ARG A 528 -33.18 28.45 17.90
CA ARG A 528 -32.81 27.08 17.55
C ARG A 528 -34.03 26.25 17.93
N PRO A 529 -34.74 25.57 16.97
CA PRO A 529 -35.75 24.63 17.35
C PRO A 529 -35.09 23.62 18.29
N GLU A 530 -35.51 23.65 19.58
CA GLU A 530 -35.06 22.65 20.55
C GLU A 530 -35.35 21.28 19.95
N ARG A 531 -34.33 20.53 19.64
CA ARG A 531 -34.49 19.10 19.45
C ARG A 531 -35.12 18.56 20.73
N PRO A 532 -36.26 17.88 20.69
CA PRO A 532 -36.87 17.33 21.90
C PRO A 532 -35.77 16.54 22.62
N ARG A 533 -35.42 16.95 23.83
CA ARG A 533 -34.55 16.24 24.73
C ARG A 533 -35.15 14.84 24.86
N ARG A 534 -34.47 13.83 24.36
CA ARG A 534 -34.77 12.45 24.74
C ARG A 534 -34.55 12.43 26.24
N ASP A 535 -35.63 12.22 26.98
CA ASP A 535 -35.58 12.01 28.43
C ASP A 535 -34.50 10.95 28.73
N PRO A 536 -33.65 11.17 29.71
CA PRO A 536 -32.66 10.18 30.12
C PRO A 536 -33.45 8.95 30.54
N ARG A 537 -33.23 7.83 29.82
CA ARG A 537 -33.77 6.52 30.20
C ARG A 537 -33.45 6.29 31.68
N PRO A 538 -34.44 5.96 32.54
CA PRO A 538 -34.16 5.66 33.91
C PRO A 538 -33.18 4.47 33.99
N PRO A 539 -32.30 4.44 35.00
CA PRO A 539 -31.35 3.33 35.16
C PRO A 539 -32.10 2.02 35.25
N ARG A 540 -31.69 1.05 34.47
CA ARG A 540 -32.23 -0.32 34.48
C ARG A 540 -31.96 -0.91 35.88
N GLY A 541 -32.98 -0.91 36.73
CA GLY A 541 -32.94 -1.66 37.96
C GLY A 541 -32.78 -3.16 37.70
N ASP A 542 -32.06 -3.82 38.57
CA ASP A 542 -31.76 -5.24 38.55
C ASP A 542 -33.03 -6.05 38.26
N ARG A 543 -33.00 -6.86 37.22
CA ARG A 543 -34.02 -7.86 36.97
C ARG A 543 -33.74 -9.05 37.91
N PRO A 544 -34.74 -9.50 38.70
CA PRO A 544 -34.60 -10.74 39.47
C PRO A 544 -34.47 -11.95 38.51
N VAL A 545 -33.63 -12.86 38.90
CA VAL A 545 -33.37 -14.14 38.27
C VAL A 545 -34.71 -14.90 38.07
N ARG A 546 -35.04 -15.23 36.83
CA ARG A 546 -36.23 -15.96 36.46
C ARG A 546 -35.98 -17.47 36.63
N GLU A 547 -36.64 -18.08 37.57
CA GLU A 547 -36.68 -19.54 37.78
C GLU A 547 -37.12 -20.29 36.52
N GLU A 548 -36.50 -21.42 36.28
CA GLU A 548 -36.79 -22.36 35.20
C GLU A 548 -38.23 -22.81 35.25
N ARG A 549 -38.98 -22.57 34.18
CA ARG A 549 -40.29 -23.16 33.96
C ARG A 549 -40.20 -24.38 33.05
N ALA A 550 -40.79 -25.47 33.50
CA ALA A 550 -40.95 -26.76 32.84
C ALA A 550 -41.55 -26.68 31.41
N PRO A 551 -41.27 -27.68 30.55
CA PRO A 551 -41.68 -27.66 29.12
C PRO A 551 -43.22 -27.81 28.97
N ARG A 552 -43.80 -26.97 28.11
CA ARG A 552 -45.21 -27.07 27.72
C ARG A 552 -45.42 -28.11 26.62
N ALA A 553 -46.45 -28.92 26.78
CA ALA A 553 -46.93 -29.91 25.85
C ALA A 553 -47.42 -29.34 24.48
N PRO A 554 -47.45 -30.15 23.42
CA PRO A 554 -47.80 -29.72 22.06
C PRO A 554 -49.30 -29.29 21.97
N ARG A 555 -49.53 -28.23 21.21
CA ARG A 555 -50.91 -27.79 20.88
C ARG A 555 -51.33 -28.40 19.55
N GLU A 556 -52.46 -29.06 19.60
CA GLU A 556 -53.20 -29.59 18.48
C GLU A 556 -53.76 -28.54 17.52
N ASP A 557 -54.01 -28.99 16.32
CA ASP A 557 -54.50 -28.33 15.12
C ASP A 557 -55.56 -27.25 15.31
N ARG A 558 -55.42 -26.11 14.66
CA ARG A 558 -56.49 -25.16 14.39
C ARG A 558 -56.67 -25.00 12.89
N ALA A 559 -57.96 -25.20 12.48
CA ALA A 559 -58.52 -25.09 11.16
C ALA A 559 -58.19 -23.77 10.39
N PRO A 560 -58.26 -23.79 9.04
CA PRO A 560 -57.87 -22.68 8.20
C PRO A 560 -58.86 -21.51 8.26
N ARG A 561 -58.28 -20.31 8.29
CA ARG A 561 -59.00 -19.03 8.36
C ARG A 561 -59.41 -18.61 6.96
N ALA A 562 -60.70 -18.32 6.77
CA ALA A 562 -61.36 -17.89 5.56
C ALA A 562 -60.69 -16.69 4.85
N GLU A 563 -60.76 -16.73 3.53
CA GLU A 563 -60.31 -15.72 2.58
C GLU A 563 -61.00 -14.36 2.79
N ARG A 564 -60.25 -13.27 2.71
CA ARG A 564 -60.75 -11.91 2.62
C ARG A 564 -61.01 -11.56 1.14
N PRO A 565 -62.14 -10.90 0.81
CA PRO A 565 -62.47 -10.55 -0.56
C PRO A 565 -61.56 -9.50 -1.17
N ALA A 566 -61.36 -9.63 -2.47
CA ALA A 566 -60.58 -8.75 -3.33
C ALA A 566 -61.08 -7.29 -3.28
N ARG A 567 -60.19 -6.35 -3.24
CA ARG A 567 -60.45 -4.91 -3.39
C ARG A 567 -60.47 -4.57 -4.88
N GLU A 568 -61.58 -4.07 -5.31
CA GLU A 568 -61.88 -3.57 -6.65
C GLU A 568 -60.98 -2.37 -7.04
N ASP A 569 -60.83 -2.28 -8.32
CA ASP A 569 -60.09 -1.39 -9.18
C ASP A 569 -60.03 0.09 -8.78
N ARG A 570 -58.79 0.65 -8.74
CA ARG A 570 -58.54 2.08 -8.94
C ARG A 570 -57.95 2.28 -10.32
N PRO A 571 -58.40 3.28 -11.10
CA PRO A 571 -57.93 3.51 -12.45
C PRO A 571 -56.46 3.99 -12.47
N ALA A 572 -55.68 3.48 -13.42
CA ALA A 572 -54.28 3.79 -13.68
C ALA A 572 -54.11 5.28 -14.05
N ARG A 573 -53.11 5.92 -13.44
CA ARG A 573 -52.61 7.23 -13.84
C ARG A 573 -51.91 7.11 -15.21
N PRO A 574 -52.08 8.05 -16.13
CA PRO A 574 -51.45 8.00 -17.43
C PRO A 574 -49.91 8.15 -17.29
N ALA A 575 -49.19 7.34 -18.08
CA ALA A 575 -47.74 7.35 -18.19
C ALA A 575 -47.26 8.71 -18.71
N ARG A 576 -46.33 9.32 -17.98
CA ARG A 576 -45.60 10.53 -18.41
C ARG A 576 -44.50 10.08 -19.37
N GLU A 577 -44.61 10.42 -20.63
CA GLU A 577 -43.56 10.25 -21.64
C GLU A 577 -42.29 10.93 -21.17
N LYS A 578 -41.20 10.18 -21.14
CA LYS A 578 -39.84 10.70 -20.89
C LYS A 578 -39.37 11.36 -22.19
N ALA A 579 -39.13 12.67 -22.15
CA ALA A 579 -38.44 13.38 -23.20
C ALA A 579 -37.02 12.81 -23.38
N PRO A 580 -36.46 12.79 -24.62
CA PRO A 580 -35.15 12.25 -24.89
C PRO A 580 -34.05 13.10 -24.22
N TYR A 581 -33.11 12.39 -23.60
CA TYR A 581 -31.93 12.94 -22.93
C TYR A 581 -31.02 13.66 -23.94
N GLN A 582 -30.85 14.98 -23.78
CA GLN A 582 -29.82 15.74 -24.47
C GLN A 582 -28.59 15.83 -23.55
N PRO A 583 -27.40 15.38 -24.01
CA PRO A 583 -26.18 15.54 -23.22
C PRO A 583 -25.77 17.02 -23.17
N LYS A 584 -25.41 17.51 -21.98
CA LYS A 584 -24.83 18.84 -21.78
C LYS A 584 -23.44 18.92 -22.45
N PRO A 585 -23.11 20.02 -23.15
CA PRO A 585 -21.79 20.18 -23.75
C PRO A 585 -20.70 20.28 -22.66
N SER A 586 -19.65 19.48 -22.82
CA SER A 586 -18.42 19.60 -22.04
C SER A 586 -17.71 20.91 -22.42
N ARG A 587 -17.41 21.72 -21.44
CA ARG A 587 -16.51 22.89 -21.57
C ARG A 587 -15.08 22.37 -21.71
N PHE A 588 -14.61 22.24 -22.89
CA PHE A 588 -13.22 22.23 -23.35
C PHE A 588 -13.23 21.59 -24.74
N VAL A 589 -13.52 22.39 -25.75
CA VAL A 589 -13.14 22.13 -27.13
C VAL A 589 -12.56 23.47 -27.64
N GLU A 590 -11.27 23.47 -27.90
CA GLU A 590 -10.64 24.51 -28.69
C GLU A 590 -11.20 24.44 -30.11
N ASP A 591 -11.58 25.60 -30.63
CA ASP A 591 -12.06 25.79 -32.00
C ASP A 591 -10.93 25.48 -33.00
N ASP A 592 -11.00 24.34 -33.68
CA ASP A 592 -10.20 24.02 -34.87
C ASP A 592 -11.07 23.25 -35.89
N ASP A 593 -12.17 23.87 -36.34
CA ASP A 593 -12.94 23.41 -37.50
C ASP A 593 -13.17 24.58 -38.50
N ALA A 594 -12.09 24.92 -39.23
CA ALA A 594 -12.20 25.59 -40.51
C ALA A 594 -12.04 24.53 -41.62
N PRO A 595 -12.91 24.51 -42.66
CA PRO A 595 -12.89 23.51 -43.72
C PRO A 595 -11.62 23.65 -44.58
N ARG A 596 -10.76 22.61 -44.55
CA ARG A 596 -9.59 22.49 -45.42
C ARG A 596 -10.04 22.20 -46.87
N ALA A 597 -9.60 23.03 -47.78
CA ALA A 597 -9.71 22.85 -49.23
C ALA A 597 -9.05 21.53 -49.67
N PRO A 598 -9.56 20.87 -50.76
CA PRO A 598 -9.04 19.59 -51.23
C PRO A 598 -7.63 19.74 -51.80
N ARG A 599 -6.74 18.83 -51.39
CA ARG A 599 -5.37 18.71 -51.89
C ARG A 599 -5.38 18.29 -53.38
N PRO A 600 -4.56 18.89 -54.24
CA PRO A 600 -4.39 18.44 -55.61
C PRO A 600 -3.63 17.11 -55.70
N ALA A 601 -3.97 16.33 -56.74
CA ALA A 601 -3.43 15.02 -57.05
C ALA A 601 -1.90 15.01 -57.20
N ARG A 602 -1.28 13.98 -56.67
CA ARG A 602 0.17 13.71 -56.70
C ARG A 602 0.57 13.24 -58.08
N THR A 603 1.25 14.11 -58.84
CA THR A 603 1.96 13.70 -60.04
C THR A 603 3.25 12.95 -59.68
N GLU A 604 3.49 11.87 -60.40
CA GLU A 604 4.69 11.03 -60.32
C GLU A 604 5.95 11.86 -60.54
N ARG A 605 6.94 11.72 -59.68
CA ARG A 605 8.30 12.21 -59.87
C ARG A 605 9.25 11.06 -59.94
N GLU A 606 10.08 11.08 -60.97
CA GLU A 606 11.19 10.18 -61.30
C GLU A 606 12.23 10.06 -60.16
N PRO A 607 13.03 8.96 -60.16
CA PRO A 607 13.98 8.64 -59.06
C PRO A 607 15.25 9.51 -59.18
N PHE A 608 15.55 10.30 -58.16
CA PHE A 608 16.81 11.02 -58.04
C PHE A 608 17.92 10.10 -57.51
N ALA A 609 19.07 10.21 -58.14
CA ALA A 609 20.30 9.50 -57.91
C ALA A 609 20.85 9.73 -56.51
N ARG A 610 21.48 8.68 -55.96
CA ARG A 610 22.24 8.71 -54.70
C ARG A 610 23.39 9.72 -54.81
N ARG A 611 23.49 10.63 -53.84
CA ARG A 611 24.67 11.39 -53.53
C ARG A 611 25.31 10.81 -52.26
N ASP A 612 26.62 10.61 -52.40
CA ASP A 612 27.52 9.98 -51.47
C ASP A 612 27.73 10.75 -50.16
N ASP A 613 28.07 9.97 -49.18
CA ASP A 613 28.54 10.24 -47.82
C ASP A 613 29.26 11.57 -47.57
N ALA A 614 28.72 12.35 -46.63
CA ALA A 614 29.49 13.31 -45.85
C ALA A 614 29.46 12.88 -44.34
N PRO A 615 30.60 12.88 -43.66
CA PRO A 615 30.70 12.30 -42.31
C PRO A 615 30.02 13.19 -41.28
N ARG A 616 29.17 12.58 -40.43
CA ARG A 616 28.61 13.20 -39.22
C ARG A 616 29.72 13.42 -38.19
N ASP A 617 30.01 14.68 -37.89
CA ASP A 617 30.86 15.10 -36.80
C ASP A 617 30.40 14.50 -35.44
N LYS A 618 31.28 13.66 -34.87
CA LYS A 618 31.17 13.19 -33.51
C LYS A 618 31.52 14.33 -32.55
N LYS A 619 30.63 14.67 -31.64
CA LYS A 619 30.91 15.58 -30.52
C LYS A 619 32.18 15.14 -29.78
N PRO A 620 33.10 16.05 -29.45
CA PRO A 620 34.36 15.70 -28.81
C PRO A 620 34.11 15.20 -27.37
N ARG A 621 34.78 14.12 -27.03
CA ARG A 621 34.81 13.52 -25.70
C ARG A 621 35.72 14.41 -24.80
N TRP A 622 35.15 14.85 -23.69
CA TRP A 622 35.82 15.69 -22.69
C TRP A 622 37.15 15.06 -22.21
N LYS A 623 38.28 15.81 -22.25
CA LYS A 623 39.56 15.38 -21.71
C LYS A 623 39.83 16.10 -20.39
N PRO A 624 40.52 15.48 -19.41
CA PRO A 624 40.77 16.09 -18.09
C PRO A 624 41.69 17.33 -18.10
N GLU A 625 42.34 17.64 -19.20
CA GLU A 625 43.32 18.71 -19.31
C GLU A 625 42.71 20.11 -19.47
N ASP A 626 41.43 20.21 -19.76
CA ASP A 626 40.73 21.50 -19.95
C ASP A 626 40.33 22.22 -18.64
N ARG A 627 40.82 21.71 -17.48
CA ARG A 627 40.39 22.24 -16.17
C ARG A 627 41.29 23.38 -15.63
N VAL A 628 42.38 23.71 -16.31
CA VAL A 628 43.41 24.61 -15.74
C VAL A 628 43.37 26.06 -16.28
N GLN A 629 42.48 26.40 -17.21
CA GLN A 629 42.51 27.74 -17.85
C GLN A 629 41.25 28.61 -17.62
N ARG A 630 40.56 28.49 -16.51
CA ARG A 630 39.37 29.32 -16.20
C ARG A 630 39.40 30.04 -14.85
N GLU A 631 40.55 30.37 -14.30
CA GLU A 631 40.60 31.07 -13.00
C GLU A 631 40.81 32.59 -13.08
N ASP A 632 40.84 33.21 -14.24
CA ASP A 632 41.01 34.67 -14.36
C ASP A 632 39.89 35.34 -15.16
N ALA A 633 38.71 35.56 -14.50
CA ALA A 633 37.77 36.60 -14.92
C ALA A 633 36.95 37.11 -13.70
N PRO A 634 36.90 38.44 -13.49
CA PRO A 634 36.26 39.02 -12.31
C PRO A 634 34.74 39.00 -12.40
N ARG A 635 34.10 38.55 -11.30
CA ARG A 635 32.62 38.60 -11.15
C ARG A 635 32.17 40.01 -10.76
N PRO A 636 31.03 40.51 -11.27
CA PRO A 636 30.47 41.78 -10.84
C PRO A 636 29.89 41.70 -9.41
N ARG A 637 30.09 42.78 -8.66
CA ARG A 637 29.65 43.01 -7.29
C ARG A 637 28.14 43.23 -7.26
N SER A 638 27.40 42.53 -6.38
CA SER A 638 26.07 42.96 -5.92
C SER A 638 26.19 43.54 -4.51
N THR A 639 25.59 44.69 -4.33
CA THR A 639 25.54 45.53 -3.15
C THR A 639 24.69 44.93 -2.04
N GLY A 640 25.18 44.79 -0.91
CA GLY A 640 25.01 45.27 0.44
C GLY A 640 23.70 45.03 1.17
N PHE A 641 23.80 44.39 2.34
CA PHE A 641 23.12 44.85 3.55
C PHE A 641 23.96 44.55 4.80
N LYS A 642 24.10 45.58 5.66
CA LYS A 642 24.86 45.59 6.89
C LYS A 642 24.06 45.03 8.07
N SER A 643 24.67 44.28 8.98
CA SER A 643 24.38 44.41 10.42
C SER A 643 25.61 44.01 11.25
N HIS A 644 25.87 44.81 12.26
CA HIS A 644 26.84 44.74 13.34
C HIS A 644 26.75 43.40 14.12
N GLY A 645 27.75 42.87 14.77
CA GLY A 645 29.00 43.30 15.36
C GLY A 645 29.39 42.34 16.47
N SER A 646 30.65 42.38 16.79
CA SER A 646 31.44 42.06 18.02
C SER A 646 32.06 40.67 18.10
N ASP A 647 33.36 40.67 17.90
CA ASP A 647 34.48 40.27 18.76
C ASP A 647 34.43 38.94 19.53
N ASP A 648 35.33 38.02 19.22
CA ASP A 648 36.55 37.73 19.95
C ASP A 648 37.31 36.54 19.34
N LYS A 649 38.63 36.75 19.16
CA LYS A 649 39.63 35.71 18.87
C LYS A 649 40.24 35.21 20.20
N PRO A 650 40.85 34.02 20.26
CA PRO A 650 42.29 34.00 20.10
C PRO A 650 42.87 32.82 19.26
N ARG A 651 44.09 33.11 18.85
CA ARG A 651 45.08 32.33 18.09
C ARG A 651 45.65 31.11 18.87
N SER A 652 46.07 30.07 18.13
CA SER A 652 47.38 29.40 18.30
C SER A 652 47.63 28.51 17.08
N ALA A 653 48.70 28.83 16.38
CA ALA A 653 49.99 28.18 16.33
C ALA A 653 50.04 26.89 15.52
N GLY A 654 50.73 27.01 14.40
CA GLY A 654 51.02 26.02 13.40
C GLY A 654 52.15 25.05 13.78
N PHE A 655 52.22 24.00 12.98
CA PHE A 655 53.44 23.21 12.80
C PHE A 655 53.64 22.89 11.34
N LYS A 656 54.80 23.24 10.85
CA LYS A 656 55.37 22.85 9.55
C LYS A 656 56.10 21.52 9.70
N SER A 657 56.01 20.62 8.74
CA SER A 657 57.15 19.75 8.44
C SER A 657 57.22 19.41 6.95
N HIS A 658 58.43 19.60 6.41
CA HIS A 658 58.94 19.17 5.12
C HIS A 658 58.96 17.63 5.06
N GLY A 659 58.93 17.03 3.90
CA GLY A 659 59.73 16.96 2.76
C GLY A 659 59.50 15.69 1.94
N ALA A 660 59.57 15.89 0.68
CA ALA A 660 60.10 15.15 -0.47
C ALA A 660 60.30 13.62 -0.45
N GLY A 661 59.87 12.97 -1.53
CA GLY A 661 60.50 11.75 -2.01
C GLY A 661 59.58 10.89 -2.89
N LYS A 662 59.62 11.01 -4.20
CA LYS A 662 59.36 9.96 -5.20
C LYS A 662 60.67 9.27 -5.53
N PRO A 663 60.76 8.10 -6.20
CA PRO A 663 59.79 7.28 -6.93
C PRO A 663 60.04 5.75 -6.84
N GLY A 664 59.18 4.96 -7.46
CA GLY A 664 59.68 3.78 -8.16
C GLY A 664 59.01 2.42 -7.91
N ALA A 665 58.50 1.89 -9.00
CA ALA A 665 58.48 0.48 -9.41
C ALA A 665 57.55 -0.54 -8.76
N LYS A 666 56.68 -1.08 -9.62
CA LYS A 666 55.97 -2.36 -9.46
C LYS A 666 56.91 -3.55 -9.34
N PRO A 667 56.53 -4.62 -8.67
CA PRO A 667 57.02 -5.95 -9.07
C PRO A 667 55.88 -6.86 -9.59
N ARG A 668 56.30 -7.65 -10.57
CA ARG A 668 55.57 -8.74 -11.25
C ARG A 668 55.39 -9.95 -10.33
N ALA A 669 54.32 -10.68 -10.59
CA ALA A 669 54.09 -12.00 -10.06
C ALA A 669 55.16 -13.02 -10.49
N ALA A 670 55.58 -13.87 -9.56
CA ALA A 670 56.37 -15.07 -9.83
C ALA A 670 55.59 -16.27 -9.34
N GLY A 671 55.42 -17.24 -10.27
CA GLY A 671 54.76 -18.48 -10.04
C GLY A 671 55.56 -19.44 -9.18
N PHE A 672 54.88 -20.34 -8.49
CA PHE A 672 55.52 -21.50 -7.86
C PHE A 672 55.11 -22.78 -8.57
N LYS A 673 56.12 -23.56 -8.90
CA LYS A 673 56.07 -24.86 -9.49
C LYS A 673 55.78 -25.93 -8.45
N SER A 674 55.01 -26.93 -8.88
CA SER A 674 54.73 -28.18 -8.20
C SER A 674 55.99 -29.06 -8.05
N HIS A 675 56.07 -29.80 -6.97
CA HIS A 675 56.78 -31.09 -6.89
C HIS A 675 55.90 -32.19 -6.33
N SER A 676 56.03 -33.33 -7.01
CA SER A 676 55.42 -34.65 -6.94
C SER A 676 55.77 -35.44 -5.69
N GLY A 677 54.91 -36.45 -5.40
CA GLY A 677 55.36 -37.67 -4.71
C GLY A 677 54.20 -38.38 -3.98
N GLU A 678 53.73 -39.50 -4.64
CA GLU A 678 53.42 -40.83 -4.08
C GLU A 678 52.50 -40.93 -2.82
N ASP A 679 51.39 -41.59 -2.80
CA ASP A 679 51.16 -43.04 -2.93
C ASP A 679 49.66 -43.40 -2.99
N ARG A 680 49.34 -44.48 -3.70
CA ARG A 680 48.01 -45.08 -3.84
C ARG A 680 47.70 -46.04 -2.68
N PRO A 681 46.41 -46.37 -2.45
CA PRO A 681 45.86 -47.53 -3.19
C PRO A 681 44.42 -47.40 -3.69
N ALA A 682 44.10 -48.26 -4.62
CA ALA A 682 42.92 -48.40 -5.44
C ALA A 682 41.65 -48.84 -4.71
N ARG A 683 40.50 -48.38 -5.15
CA ARG A 683 39.24 -49.15 -5.12
C ARG A 683 38.26 -48.76 -6.22
N ALA A 684 37.94 -49.78 -7.01
CA ALA A 684 36.68 -50.18 -7.64
C ALA A 684 35.82 -49.14 -8.38
N GLY A 685 35.61 -49.42 -9.66
CA GLY A 685 34.83 -48.70 -10.64
C GLY A 685 33.35 -48.66 -10.39
N PHE A 686 32.79 -47.52 -10.78
CA PHE A 686 31.37 -47.40 -11.10
C PHE A 686 31.21 -46.91 -12.54
N LYS A 687 30.35 -47.59 -13.28
CA LYS A 687 30.02 -47.29 -14.69
C LYS A 687 29.35 -45.95 -14.81
N ALA A 688 29.80 -45.11 -15.73
CA ALA A 688 29.18 -43.82 -16.09
C ALA A 688 27.85 -44.05 -16.78
N ALA A 689 26.81 -43.33 -16.32
CA ALA A 689 25.51 -43.17 -16.97
C ALA A 689 25.60 -42.16 -18.13
N PRO A 690 24.74 -42.25 -19.15
CA PRO A 690 24.82 -41.41 -20.35
C PRO A 690 24.47 -39.94 -20.00
N ARG A 691 25.23 -39.04 -20.59
CA ARG A 691 25.06 -37.59 -20.44
C ARG A 691 23.82 -37.12 -21.17
N ASP A 692 22.99 -36.36 -20.47
CA ASP A 692 21.78 -35.71 -20.95
C ASP A 692 22.12 -34.60 -21.97
N ALA A 693 21.44 -34.58 -23.11
CA ALA A 693 21.69 -33.68 -24.24
C ALA A 693 21.16 -32.24 -24.03
N ARG A 694 20.85 -31.86 -22.80
CA ARG A 694 20.22 -30.56 -22.46
C ARG A 694 21.05 -29.60 -21.61
N ASP A 695 22.36 -29.85 -21.48
CA ASP A 695 23.23 -28.93 -20.72
C ASP A 695 23.62 -27.70 -21.58
N THR A 696 22.95 -26.56 -21.34
CA THR A 696 23.14 -25.28 -22.06
C THR A 696 24.22 -24.38 -21.47
N THR A 697 25.06 -24.86 -20.56
CA THR A 697 26.05 -24.01 -19.86
C THR A 697 27.37 -23.81 -20.63
N LYS A 698 27.57 -24.40 -21.81
CA LYS A 698 28.75 -24.13 -22.63
C LYS A 698 28.43 -23.26 -23.84
N ARG A 699 28.94 -22.02 -23.83
CA ARG A 699 28.94 -21.13 -24.99
C ARG A 699 29.67 -21.76 -26.18
N PHE A 700 28.96 -21.89 -27.26
CA PHE A 700 29.50 -22.32 -28.57
C PHE A 700 30.30 -21.15 -29.16
N THR A 701 31.59 -21.38 -29.43
CA THR A 701 32.43 -20.45 -30.17
C THR A 701 32.61 -21.03 -31.60
N PRO A 702 32.20 -20.36 -32.67
CA PRO A 702 32.36 -20.87 -34.03
C PRO A 702 33.84 -20.76 -34.48
N PRO A 703 34.33 -21.69 -35.32
CA PRO A 703 35.70 -21.70 -35.82
C PRO A 703 35.94 -20.54 -36.80
N LYS A 704 37.08 -19.88 -36.70
CA LYS A 704 37.53 -18.87 -37.66
C LYS A 704 37.81 -19.53 -38.99
N LYS A 705 37.19 -19.03 -40.07
CA LYS A 705 37.55 -19.36 -41.45
C LYS A 705 38.96 -18.85 -41.75
N LYS A 706 39.76 -19.73 -42.35
CA LYS A 706 41.04 -19.37 -43.00
C LYS A 706 40.76 -18.64 -44.30
#